data_13a89f78fd0894ca59d784f31510cbc6
#
_entry.id   13a89f78fd0894ca59d784f31510cbc6
#
_cell.length_a   1.000
_cell.length_b   1.000
_cell.length_c   1.000
_cell.angle_alpha   90.00
_cell.angle_beta   90.00
_cell.angle_gamma   90.00
#
_symmetry.space_group_name_H-M   'P 1'
#
loop_
_entity.id
_entity.type
_entity.pdbx_description
1 polymer ?
#
loop_
_entity_poly.entity_id
_entity_poly.type
_entity_poly.pdbx_seq_one_letter_code
_entity_poly.pdbx_strand_id
1 'polypeptide(L)'
;MKFDHNFTQTTATPTGRTYAADGWQAQLDFLSGSCLRVALYRNADDLLPTFNIDPDNASIGPQGRARLSTVGFQPTAPTVTENDSGTAFALPCGVTAELDFHNLLLTYKIGDRVLFADRGPLAYNLDKEFGTGATHYITRERDERIYGLGDKGGSVNKAGQRFRIDTADSMGFDAAMTDPLYKHTPFYICQNSVGCYGIFYDTTAPGEMDLGREINNYYPPFKYYRSAEDCLVYYVFFGSKLEILQQFCRTVGRQPLPPKWSFDYCASTMAYTDAPKSEEKMDAFLAKVRALDLNCSGFYLSSGYTAIGNQRCVFHWNREKFPDPARFIGKFNAAEVHLIPNIKPAFLTSHPMYDDLAAKGLFVKNADGSPYVTQFWDGLGSYLDFTNPEAFAFWHDQVTEKLLQNGMDATWNDNNEFDIQDPTAVAVGFGGKAAPAAHIRPALTYLMVLSSYRAQTEMRPAERPFLSTRSAGIGLRRLAQTWSGDNYTSFHDLRYCHYVGMTLSLSGFYFYGHDLGGFSGEMPSKELLLRWIQHGVFEPRFTIHSWNADGSATMPWSYPEVMDSVHALFDQRKALLPYYYSTAYRSVQEELPLQAPLCLYYDDRQIHPDDPAFLLGRDLLAACVLDQGMEDIEVYLPSGEIWYKDDRCYTGGQTVALHIPATGTVPYFVRGGCVFPLDIGPTGFQKPSRVQFTVYPIADGTFQSRYFDDDGHTYAYRDGHCVDAVFTVACAADTVTVQVENRGDTPFAPNIRLTPADHRQLIIK
;
A
#
# COMPACT_ATOMS: atom_id res chain seq x y z
N MET A 1 28.60 25.11 -12.73
CA MET A 1 29.46 24.23 -13.54
C MET A 1 28.59 23.14 -14.11
N LYS A 2 28.61 22.88 -15.40
CA LYS A 2 27.81 21.76 -15.96
C LYS A 2 28.44 20.46 -15.53
N PHE A 3 27.61 19.42 -15.23
CA PHE A 3 28.08 18.06 -15.08
C PHE A 3 28.69 17.63 -16.42
N ASP A 4 30.00 17.55 -16.47
CA ASP A 4 30.80 17.33 -17.70
C ASP A 4 32.03 16.49 -17.31
N HIS A 5 31.82 15.17 -17.24
CA HIS A 5 32.78 14.20 -16.71
C HIS A 5 33.00 13.06 -17.71
N ASN A 6 34.23 12.64 -17.86
CA ASN A 6 34.57 11.42 -18.60
C ASN A 6 34.85 10.28 -17.61
N PHE A 7 33.91 9.35 -17.51
CA PHE A 7 34.01 8.23 -16.62
C PHE A 7 34.94 7.15 -17.18
N THR A 8 35.77 6.61 -16.32
CA THR A 8 36.67 5.51 -16.64
C THR A 8 36.25 4.29 -15.82
N GLN A 9 36.17 3.14 -16.47
CA GLN A 9 35.87 1.87 -15.78
C GLN A 9 36.98 1.51 -14.80
N THR A 10 36.61 1.29 -13.53
CA THR A 10 37.57 0.93 -12.46
C THR A 10 37.48 -0.55 -12.08
N THR A 11 36.30 -1.16 -12.16
CA THR A 11 36.10 -2.58 -11.85
C THR A 11 35.07 -3.18 -12.80
N ALA A 12 35.29 -4.44 -13.16
CA ALA A 12 34.34 -5.25 -13.91
C ALA A 12 34.20 -6.63 -13.25
N THR A 13 32.96 -7.02 -12.94
CA THR A 13 32.58 -8.36 -12.54
C THR A 13 31.55 -8.91 -13.55
N PRO A 14 31.22 -10.19 -13.52
CA PRO A 14 30.17 -10.70 -14.42
C PRO A 14 28.84 -9.94 -14.32
N THR A 15 28.47 -9.46 -13.13
CA THR A 15 27.18 -8.85 -12.81
C THR A 15 27.26 -7.41 -12.29
N GLY A 16 28.42 -6.77 -12.40
CA GLY A 16 28.60 -5.40 -11.93
C GLY A 16 29.72 -4.66 -12.66
N ARG A 17 29.59 -3.34 -12.73
CA ARG A 17 30.59 -2.42 -13.27
C ARG A 17 30.69 -1.20 -12.35
N THR A 18 31.93 -0.74 -12.12
CA THR A 18 32.18 0.55 -11.46
C THR A 18 32.98 1.47 -12.35
N TYR A 19 32.68 2.75 -12.23
CA TYR A 19 33.32 3.83 -13.01
C TYR A 19 33.67 4.97 -12.07
N ALA A 20 34.64 5.77 -12.44
CA ALA A 20 35.04 6.97 -11.67
C ALA A 20 35.37 8.14 -12.59
N ALA A 21 35.04 9.35 -12.14
CA ALA A 21 35.41 10.62 -12.77
C ALA A 21 35.36 11.74 -11.73
N ASP A 22 36.41 12.53 -11.60
CA ASP A 22 36.49 13.80 -10.84
C ASP A 22 35.89 13.72 -9.41
N GLY A 23 36.16 12.64 -8.71
CA GLY A 23 35.68 12.37 -7.34
C GLY A 23 34.25 11.81 -7.29
N TRP A 24 33.60 11.57 -8.41
CA TRP A 24 32.36 10.82 -8.53
C TRP A 24 32.67 9.34 -8.77
N GLN A 25 31.83 8.49 -8.18
CA GLN A 25 31.77 7.06 -8.45
C GLN A 25 30.40 6.69 -8.99
N ALA A 26 30.39 5.79 -9.97
CA ALA A 26 29.19 5.22 -10.51
C ALA A 26 29.27 3.69 -10.43
N GLN A 27 28.17 3.05 -10.05
CA GLN A 27 28.06 1.60 -9.97
C GLN A 27 26.80 1.13 -10.70
N LEU A 28 26.98 0.15 -11.59
CA LEU A 28 25.91 -0.55 -12.28
C LEU A 28 25.91 -1.98 -11.80
N ASP A 29 24.75 -2.48 -11.30
CA ASP A 29 24.56 -3.86 -10.85
C ASP A 29 23.41 -4.51 -11.58
N PHE A 30 23.67 -5.64 -12.23
CA PHE A 30 22.65 -6.45 -12.92
C PHE A 30 22.06 -7.44 -11.93
N LEU A 31 20.99 -7.00 -11.25
CA LEU A 31 20.40 -7.69 -10.10
C LEU A 31 19.50 -8.86 -10.47
N SER A 32 19.03 -8.89 -11.73
CA SER A 32 18.35 -10.01 -12.34
C SER A 32 18.42 -9.89 -13.88
N GLY A 33 17.81 -10.83 -14.62
CA GLY A 33 17.69 -10.72 -16.07
C GLY A 33 16.86 -9.54 -16.59
N SER A 34 16.17 -8.81 -15.72
CA SER A 34 15.27 -7.69 -16.05
C SER A 34 15.31 -6.55 -15.04
N CYS A 35 16.32 -6.51 -14.16
CA CYS A 35 16.51 -5.45 -13.18
C CYS A 35 17.96 -5.00 -13.12
N LEU A 36 18.16 -3.68 -13.27
CA LEU A 36 19.44 -2.99 -13.17
C LEU A 36 19.37 -1.96 -12.04
N ARG A 37 20.41 -1.89 -11.17
CA ARG A 37 20.61 -0.77 -10.24
C ARG A 37 21.71 0.14 -10.79
N VAL A 38 21.47 1.45 -10.73
CA VAL A 38 22.46 2.50 -11.02
C VAL A 38 22.64 3.33 -9.76
N ALA A 39 23.90 3.54 -9.36
CA ALA A 39 24.25 4.38 -8.22
C ALA A 39 25.30 5.39 -8.61
N LEU A 40 25.09 6.68 -8.24
CA LEU A 40 26.04 7.79 -8.39
C LEU A 40 26.24 8.43 -7.02
N TYR A 41 27.48 8.48 -6.57
CA TYR A 41 27.84 8.96 -5.24
C TYR A 41 29.31 9.42 -5.20
N ARG A 42 29.70 10.20 -4.18
CA ARG A 42 31.11 10.57 -3.98
C ARG A 42 31.84 9.56 -3.10
N ASN A 43 31.22 9.17 -1.98
CA ASN A 43 31.79 8.20 -1.06
C ASN A 43 30.69 7.23 -0.61
N ALA A 44 30.90 5.92 -0.76
CA ALA A 44 29.95 4.88 -0.37
C ALA A 44 29.62 4.90 1.13
N ASP A 45 30.58 5.30 1.97
CA ASP A 45 30.40 5.38 3.42
C ASP A 45 29.42 6.50 3.85
N ASP A 46 29.15 7.47 2.98
CA ASP A 46 28.23 8.57 3.27
C ASP A 46 26.77 8.26 2.87
N LEU A 47 26.57 7.14 2.18
CA LEU A 47 25.23 6.68 1.84
C LEU A 47 24.46 6.25 3.08
N LEU A 48 23.29 6.85 3.31
CA LEU A 48 22.37 6.41 4.35
C LEU A 48 21.88 4.99 4.03
N PRO A 49 21.62 4.15 5.05
CA PRO A 49 21.06 2.83 4.83
C PRO A 49 19.66 2.91 4.21
N THR A 50 19.25 1.84 3.53
CA THR A 50 17.88 1.71 3.03
C THR A 50 17.01 0.87 3.95
N PHE A 51 15.74 1.27 4.05
CA PHE A 51 14.65 0.52 4.68
C PHE A 51 13.65 0.01 3.65
N ASN A 52 13.88 0.31 2.37
CA ASN A 52 13.00 -0.04 1.27
C ASN A 52 13.31 -1.42 0.66
N ILE A 53 14.59 -1.80 0.59
CA ILE A 53 15.08 -2.95 -0.20
C ILE A 53 15.26 -4.19 0.68
N ASP A 54 14.52 -5.28 0.40
CA ASP A 54 14.57 -6.54 1.15
C ASP A 54 14.22 -7.76 0.26
N PRO A 55 15.04 -8.08 -0.75
CA PRO A 55 14.68 -9.07 -1.79
C PRO A 55 14.60 -10.52 -1.28
N ASP A 56 15.22 -10.81 -0.15
CA ASP A 56 15.22 -12.13 0.49
C ASP A 56 14.25 -12.23 1.70
N ASN A 57 13.51 -11.16 2.00
CA ASN A 57 12.59 -11.07 3.13
C ASN A 57 13.27 -11.39 4.48
N ALA A 58 14.53 -10.95 4.64
CA ALA A 58 15.36 -11.24 5.81
C ALA A 58 14.99 -10.44 7.06
N SER A 59 14.04 -9.51 6.94
CA SER A 59 13.64 -8.54 7.95
C SER A 59 14.74 -7.49 8.24
N ILE A 60 14.53 -6.27 7.76
CA ILE A 60 15.46 -5.16 7.98
C ILE A 60 15.43 -4.74 9.46
N GLY A 61 16.60 -4.79 10.10
CA GLY A 61 16.76 -4.36 11.50
C GLY A 61 16.81 -2.83 11.65
N PRO A 62 16.93 -2.33 12.90
CA PRO A 62 16.92 -0.89 13.19
C PRO A 62 18.07 -0.08 12.55
N GLN A 63 19.14 -0.74 12.12
CA GLN A 63 20.25 -0.07 11.43
C GLN A 63 20.07 0.01 9.90
N GLY A 64 18.94 -0.52 9.38
CA GLY A 64 18.70 -0.57 7.94
C GLY A 64 19.61 -1.58 7.22
N ARG A 65 19.60 -1.52 5.91
CA ARG A 65 20.41 -2.33 4.99
C ARG A 65 21.42 -1.44 4.26
N ALA A 66 22.64 -1.91 4.07
CA ALA A 66 23.61 -1.20 3.24
C ALA A 66 23.03 -0.97 1.83
N ARG A 67 23.01 0.30 1.38
CA ARG A 67 22.27 0.75 0.19
C ARG A 67 22.80 0.13 -1.12
N LEU A 68 24.08 -0.21 -1.17
CA LEU A 68 24.71 -0.87 -2.32
C LEU A 68 24.78 -2.42 -2.19
N SER A 69 24.18 -3.00 -1.15
CA SER A 69 24.16 -4.46 -0.98
C SER A 69 23.42 -5.16 -2.12
N THR A 70 23.98 -6.26 -2.60
CA THR A 70 23.38 -7.16 -3.60
C THR A 70 22.89 -8.48 -2.99
N VAL A 71 23.03 -8.65 -1.68
CA VAL A 71 22.55 -9.85 -0.97
C VAL A 71 21.05 -10.05 -1.19
N GLY A 72 20.61 -11.29 -1.39
CA GLY A 72 19.20 -11.65 -1.64
C GLY A 72 18.72 -11.48 -3.09
N PHE A 73 19.46 -10.75 -3.93
CA PHE A 73 19.18 -10.72 -5.37
C PHE A 73 19.66 -12.00 -6.08
N GLN A 74 19.18 -12.21 -7.31
CA GLN A 74 19.60 -13.29 -8.20
C GLN A 74 20.33 -12.68 -9.42
N PRO A 75 21.58 -12.19 -9.26
CA PRO A 75 22.29 -11.45 -10.28
C PRO A 75 22.48 -12.30 -11.55
N THR A 76 22.23 -11.69 -12.72
CA THR A 76 22.37 -12.33 -14.01
C THR A 76 23.27 -11.51 -14.90
N ALA A 77 24.31 -12.13 -15.42
CA ALA A 77 25.28 -11.46 -16.29
C ALA A 77 24.64 -11.07 -17.64
N PRO A 78 24.77 -9.81 -18.08
CA PRO A 78 24.41 -9.41 -19.44
C PRO A 78 25.47 -9.89 -20.45
N THR A 79 25.10 -9.92 -21.72
CA THR A 79 26.12 -9.96 -22.80
C THR A 79 26.71 -8.56 -22.98
N VAL A 80 28.02 -8.44 -22.96
CA VAL A 80 28.72 -7.14 -22.95
C VAL A 80 29.43 -6.94 -24.28
N THR A 81 29.27 -5.74 -24.85
CA THR A 81 30.03 -5.26 -26.01
C THR A 81 30.63 -3.90 -25.67
N GLU A 82 31.94 -3.78 -25.74
CA GLU A 82 32.71 -2.58 -25.40
C GLU A 82 33.26 -1.89 -26.66
N ASN A 83 33.32 -0.56 -26.61
CA ASN A 83 34.02 0.28 -27.56
C ASN A 83 34.74 1.44 -26.86
N ASP A 84 35.45 2.28 -27.60
CA ASP A 84 36.26 3.35 -27.02
C ASP A 84 35.46 4.44 -26.28
N SER A 85 34.17 4.60 -26.59
CA SER A 85 33.29 5.63 -26.01
C SER A 85 32.26 5.11 -25.02
N GLY A 86 32.06 3.78 -24.92
CA GLY A 86 31.01 3.23 -24.09
C GLY A 86 30.93 1.72 -24.05
N THR A 87 29.89 1.24 -23.41
CA THR A 87 29.61 -0.21 -23.24
C THR A 87 28.13 -0.48 -23.46
N ALA A 88 27.80 -1.50 -24.23
CA ALA A 88 26.44 -2.02 -24.38
C ALA A 88 26.29 -3.31 -23.57
N PHE A 89 25.18 -3.40 -22.83
CA PHE A 89 24.79 -4.53 -21.97
C PHE A 89 23.45 -5.08 -22.47
N ALA A 90 23.49 -6.22 -23.17
CA ALA A 90 22.28 -6.92 -23.58
C ALA A 90 21.76 -7.80 -22.43
N LEU A 91 20.61 -7.45 -21.88
CA LEU A 91 19.97 -8.17 -20.74
C LEU A 91 19.15 -9.36 -21.27
N PRO A 92 18.99 -10.44 -20.47
CA PRO A 92 18.19 -11.61 -20.86
C PRO A 92 16.73 -11.30 -21.21
N CYS A 93 16.14 -10.22 -20.68
CA CYS A 93 14.79 -9.77 -21.01
C CYS A 93 14.63 -9.14 -22.41
N GLY A 94 15.73 -9.07 -23.21
CA GLY A 94 15.71 -8.49 -24.55
C GLY A 94 15.92 -6.97 -24.61
N VAL A 95 16.20 -6.33 -23.47
CA VAL A 95 16.59 -4.91 -23.41
C VAL A 95 18.11 -4.80 -23.49
N THR A 96 18.60 -3.83 -24.27
CA THR A 96 20.00 -3.43 -24.29
C THR A 96 20.16 -2.07 -23.61
N ALA A 97 21.00 -2.00 -22.57
CA ALA A 97 21.42 -0.75 -21.94
C ALA A 97 22.77 -0.32 -22.56
N GLU A 98 22.78 0.81 -23.23
CA GLU A 98 23.99 1.43 -23.81
C GLU A 98 24.46 2.54 -22.88
N LEU A 99 25.68 2.44 -22.39
CA LEU A 99 26.34 3.42 -21.54
C LEU A 99 27.37 4.21 -22.35
N ASP A 100 27.22 5.53 -22.41
CA ASP A 100 28.24 6.45 -22.88
C ASP A 100 29.10 6.90 -21.67
N PHE A 101 30.42 6.80 -21.81
CA PHE A 101 31.36 7.19 -20.73
C PHE A 101 31.39 8.71 -20.51
N HIS A 102 31.03 9.50 -21.50
CA HIS A 102 30.87 10.93 -21.32
C HIS A 102 29.56 11.21 -20.60
N ASN A 103 29.64 11.75 -19.39
CA ASN A 103 28.53 12.06 -18.49
C ASN A 103 27.71 10.85 -18.04
N LEU A 104 28.18 9.60 -18.24
CA LEU A 104 27.53 8.36 -17.82
C LEU A 104 26.09 8.25 -18.35
N LEU A 105 25.86 8.57 -19.61
CA LEU A 105 24.51 8.57 -20.19
C LEU A 105 24.06 7.17 -20.55
N LEU A 106 22.90 6.75 -20.06
CA LEU A 106 22.28 5.47 -20.33
C LEU A 106 21.15 5.60 -21.35
N THR A 107 21.18 4.76 -22.38
CA THR A 107 20.12 4.59 -23.36
C THR A 107 19.64 3.14 -23.34
N TYR A 108 18.34 2.93 -23.17
CA TYR A 108 17.72 1.62 -23.12
C TYR A 108 16.92 1.34 -24.39
N LYS A 109 17.15 0.17 -25.01
CA LYS A 109 16.57 -0.20 -26.30
C LYS A 109 15.89 -1.58 -26.25
N ILE A 110 14.88 -1.76 -27.09
CA ILE A 110 14.29 -3.07 -27.46
C ILE A 110 14.50 -3.20 -28.97
N GLY A 111 15.41 -4.10 -29.39
CA GLY A 111 15.92 -4.11 -30.76
C GLY A 111 16.59 -2.77 -31.10
N ASP A 112 16.19 -2.15 -32.21
CA ASP A 112 16.72 -0.84 -32.65
C ASP A 112 15.92 0.35 -32.10
N ARG A 113 14.83 0.11 -31.36
CA ARG A 113 13.94 1.17 -30.85
C ARG A 113 14.36 1.59 -29.44
N VAL A 114 14.51 2.92 -29.23
CA VAL A 114 14.79 3.48 -27.90
C VAL A 114 13.54 3.37 -27.04
N LEU A 115 13.62 2.63 -25.92
CA LEU A 115 12.57 2.55 -24.92
C LEU A 115 12.53 3.83 -24.08
N PHE A 116 13.67 4.26 -23.58
CA PHE A 116 13.91 5.58 -22.98
C PHE A 116 15.41 5.82 -22.88
N ALA A 117 15.80 7.05 -22.58
CA ALA A 117 17.20 7.42 -22.40
C ALA A 117 17.35 8.52 -21.35
N ASP A 118 18.53 8.60 -20.78
CA ASP A 118 18.97 9.78 -20.07
C ASP A 118 18.94 11.00 -21.02
N ARG A 119 18.61 12.18 -20.48
CA ARG A 119 18.53 13.38 -21.31
C ARG A 119 19.93 13.91 -21.61
N GLY A 120 20.44 13.68 -22.82
CA GLY A 120 21.68 14.29 -23.27
C GLY A 120 21.55 15.79 -23.58
N PRO A 121 22.61 16.58 -23.41
CA PRO A 121 23.90 16.25 -22.81
C PRO A 121 23.92 16.30 -21.30
N LEU A 122 22.85 16.76 -20.64
CA LEU A 122 22.75 16.93 -19.20
C LEU A 122 21.66 16.03 -18.63
N ALA A 123 22.04 14.82 -18.22
CA ALA A 123 21.15 13.91 -17.51
C ALA A 123 21.17 14.12 -15.99
N TYR A 124 22.33 14.46 -15.44
CA TYR A 124 22.53 14.58 -13.99
C TYR A 124 22.90 16.00 -13.60
N ASN A 125 22.34 16.46 -12.46
CA ASN A 125 22.79 17.64 -11.76
C ASN A 125 23.15 17.21 -10.34
N LEU A 126 24.43 16.95 -10.12
CA LEU A 126 24.98 16.43 -8.85
C LEU A 126 25.87 17.47 -8.14
N ASP A 127 26.31 18.52 -8.84
CA ASP A 127 27.22 19.55 -8.33
C ASP A 127 26.46 20.79 -7.80
N LYS A 128 25.16 20.67 -7.53
CA LYS A 128 24.30 21.73 -6.96
C LYS A 128 24.17 23.00 -7.80
N GLU A 129 24.44 22.94 -9.11
CA GLU A 129 24.37 24.12 -9.96
C GLU A 129 22.94 24.71 -10.05
N PHE A 130 21.91 23.88 -10.02
CA PHE A 130 20.50 24.25 -10.13
C PHE A 130 19.68 23.98 -8.87
N GLY A 131 20.29 24.04 -7.70
CA GLY A 131 19.65 23.82 -6.41
C GLY A 131 20.41 22.86 -5.52
N THR A 132 19.79 22.46 -4.40
CA THR A 132 20.34 21.49 -3.45
C THR A 132 20.01 20.08 -3.90
N GLY A 133 20.90 19.11 -3.61
CA GLY A 133 20.69 17.69 -3.86
C GLY A 133 21.00 17.26 -5.29
N ALA A 134 20.56 16.06 -5.63
CA ALA A 134 20.80 15.41 -6.92
C ALA A 134 19.55 15.42 -7.81
N THR A 135 19.72 15.66 -9.12
CA THR A 135 18.63 15.59 -10.10
C THR A 135 19.01 14.64 -11.23
N HIS A 136 18.05 13.82 -11.67
CA HIS A 136 18.16 12.92 -12.81
C HIS A 136 17.09 13.24 -13.84
N TYR A 137 17.51 13.60 -15.07
CA TYR A 137 16.66 13.94 -16.19
C TYR A 137 16.61 12.81 -17.22
N ILE A 138 15.39 12.45 -17.62
CA ILE A 138 15.11 11.35 -18.55
C ILE A 138 14.26 11.86 -19.70
N THR A 139 14.47 11.33 -20.91
CA THR A 139 13.64 11.64 -22.08
C THR A 139 12.19 11.20 -21.87
N ARG A 140 11.26 11.85 -22.56
CA ARG A 140 9.84 11.58 -22.47
C ARG A 140 9.20 11.51 -23.86
N GLU A 141 8.31 10.53 -24.08
CA GLU A 141 7.34 10.57 -25.18
C GLU A 141 6.09 11.37 -24.76
N ARG A 142 5.42 12.06 -25.72
CA ARG A 142 4.26 12.89 -25.39
C ARG A 142 3.06 12.08 -24.92
N ASP A 143 2.86 10.89 -25.50
CA ASP A 143 1.69 10.04 -25.29
C ASP A 143 1.94 8.91 -24.29
N GLU A 144 3.06 8.97 -23.53
CA GLU A 144 3.35 8.00 -22.50
C GLU A 144 2.34 8.07 -21.35
N ARG A 145 2.06 6.91 -20.76
CA ARG A 145 1.25 6.78 -19.55
C ARG A 145 2.16 6.42 -18.37
N ILE A 146 1.96 7.09 -17.23
CA ILE A 146 2.79 6.90 -16.04
C ILE A 146 1.92 6.59 -14.84
N TYR A 147 2.24 5.52 -14.11
CA TYR A 147 1.47 5.00 -12.99
C TYR A 147 2.34 4.83 -11.75
N GLY A 148 1.78 4.98 -10.55
CA GLY A 148 2.49 4.78 -9.30
C GLY A 148 2.59 6.03 -8.43
N LEU A 149 3.71 6.23 -7.73
CA LEU A 149 4.03 7.30 -6.78
C LEU A 149 3.29 7.22 -5.42
N GLY A 150 2.71 6.07 -5.06
CA GLY A 150 2.02 5.90 -3.79
C GLY A 150 0.63 6.51 -3.76
N ASP A 151 0.33 7.36 -2.78
CA ASP A 151 -0.99 7.97 -2.55
C ASP A 151 -1.18 9.33 -3.24
N LYS A 152 -0.60 9.53 -4.42
CA LYS A 152 -0.76 10.80 -5.15
C LYS A 152 -2.17 10.96 -5.71
N GLY A 153 -2.76 12.14 -5.44
CA GLY A 153 -4.10 12.51 -5.89
C GLY A 153 -4.24 12.71 -7.40
N GLY A 154 -5.46 13.04 -7.82
CA GLY A 154 -5.82 13.28 -9.21
C GLY A 154 -5.95 12.00 -10.03
N SER A 155 -5.74 12.09 -11.34
CA SER A 155 -5.81 10.96 -12.29
C SER A 155 -4.86 9.82 -11.91
N VAL A 156 -5.24 8.58 -12.20
CA VAL A 156 -4.38 7.40 -12.09
C VAL A 156 -3.17 7.50 -13.03
N ASN A 157 -3.34 8.11 -14.21
CA ASN A 157 -2.23 8.46 -15.09
C ASN A 157 -1.56 9.76 -14.63
N LYS A 158 -0.33 9.68 -14.16
CA LYS A 158 0.45 10.82 -13.61
C LYS A 158 1.23 11.60 -14.66
N ALA A 159 1.21 11.22 -15.94
CA ALA A 159 1.95 11.92 -17.00
C ALA A 159 1.54 13.40 -17.12
N GLY A 160 2.51 14.28 -17.31
CA GLY A 160 2.31 15.74 -17.41
C GLY A 160 2.09 16.45 -16.07
N GLN A 161 2.26 15.78 -14.94
CA GLN A 161 2.08 16.35 -13.61
C GLN A 161 3.43 16.46 -12.87
N ARG A 162 3.43 17.18 -11.75
CA ARG A 162 4.58 17.31 -10.84
C ARG A 162 4.10 17.03 -9.43
N PHE A 163 4.88 16.25 -8.68
CA PHE A 163 4.57 15.85 -7.32
C PHE A 163 5.75 16.02 -6.38
N ARG A 164 5.47 16.44 -5.16
CA ARG A 164 6.42 16.35 -4.06
C ARG A 164 6.52 14.89 -3.61
N ILE A 165 7.73 14.38 -3.48
CA ILE A 165 8.00 13.05 -2.90
C ILE A 165 8.40 13.28 -1.46
N ASP A 166 7.40 13.32 -0.60
CA ASP A 166 7.52 13.63 0.82
C ASP A 166 6.30 13.06 1.54
N THR A 167 6.26 13.15 2.87
CA THR A 167 5.13 12.84 3.73
C THR A 167 4.64 14.10 4.43
N ALA A 168 3.34 14.23 4.66
CA ALA A 168 2.77 15.34 5.44
C ALA A 168 1.48 14.93 6.14
N ASP A 169 1.19 15.53 7.30
CA ASP A 169 -0.12 15.45 7.95
C ASP A 169 -1.11 16.36 7.21
N SER A 170 -1.84 15.80 6.27
CA SER A 170 -2.74 16.50 5.36
C SER A 170 -4.21 16.29 5.75
N MET A 171 -4.57 16.65 6.98
CA MET A 171 -5.93 16.47 7.50
C MET A 171 -6.96 17.18 6.61
N GLY A 172 -8.01 16.47 6.23
CA GLY A 172 -9.09 17.00 5.37
C GLY A 172 -8.63 17.34 3.97
N PHE A 173 -7.72 16.53 3.42
CA PHE A 173 -7.13 16.76 2.11
C PHE A 173 -8.16 16.72 0.98
N ASP A 174 -7.93 17.49 -0.07
CA ASP A 174 -8.57 17.35 -1.38
C ASP A 174 -7.86 16.22 -2.14
N ALA A 175 -8.55 15.10 -2.34
CA ALA A 175 -7.98 13.91 -2.96
C ALA A 175 -7.55 14.09 -4.43
N ALA A 176 -7.95 15.19 -5.09
CA ALA A 176 -7.48 15.53 -6.42
C ALA A 176 -6.21 16.39 -6.43
N MET A 177 -6.04 17.28 -5.45
CA MET A 177 -5.12 18.41 -5.55
C MET A 177 -4.05 18.47 -4.45
N THR A 178 -4.31 17.92 -3.27
CA THR A 178 -3.36 18.01 -2.15
C THR A 178 -2.10 17.19 -2.42
N ASP A 179 -0.93 17.83 -2.27
CA ASP A 179 0.37 17.20 -2.45
C ASP A 179 1.45 17.89 -1.57
N PRO A 180 2.21 17.14 -0.74
CA PRO A 180 2.17 15.70 -0.60
C PRO A 180 1.02 15.24 0.30
N LEU A 181 0.72 13.92 0.23
CA LEU A 181 -0.07 13.20 1.20
C LEU A 181 0.85 12.44 2.18
N TYR A 182 0.52 11.21 2.53
CA TYR A 182 1.13 10.50 3.66
C TYR A 182 2.26 9.54 3.27
N LYS A 183 2.47 9.24 1.95
CA LYS A 183 3.41 8.21 1.50
C LYS A 183 4.57 8.77 0.69
N HIS A 184 5.76 8.31 1.06
CA HIS A 184 6.99 8.56 0.32
C HIS A 184 7.31 7.34 -0.56
N THR A 185 6.97 7.39 -1.84
CA THR A 185 7.14 6.26 -2.76
C THR A 185 7.61 6.73 -4.13
N PRO A 186 8.91 6.98 -4.35
CA PRO A 186 9.46 7.45 -5.62
C PRO A 186 9.60 6.30 -6.63
N PHE A 187 8.51 5.60 -6.90
CA PHE A 187 8.39 4.51 -7.87
C PHE A 187 7.31 4.81 -8.89
N TYR A 188 7.63 4.63 -10.16
CA TYR A 188 6.64 4.67 -11.22
C TYR A 188 6.86 3.62 -12.30
N ILE A 189 5.78 3.25 -12.98
CA ILE A 189 5.76 2.42 -14.19
C ILE A 189 5.40 3.35 -15.35
N CYS A 190 6.22 3.33 -16.41
CA CYS A 190 5.97 4.05 -17.65
C CYS A 190 5.63 3.08 -18.77
N GLN A 191 4.57 3.39 -19.52
CA GLN A 191 4.20 2.73 -20.76
C GLN A 191 4.28 3.74 -21.90
N ASN A 192 5.05 3.43 -22.93
CA ASN A 192 5.17 4.24 -24.13
C ASN A 192 4.94 3.41 -25.42
N SER A 193 5.25 3.98 -26.58
CA SER A 193 5.03 3.32 -27.86
C SER A 193 5.93 2.10 -28.14
N VAL A 194 7.00 1.93 -27.35
CA VAL A 194 7.99 0.86 -27.50
C VAL A 194 7.74 -0.28 -26.52
N GLY A 195 7.35 0.04 -25.28
CA GLY A 195 7.14 -0.95 -24.23
C GLY A 195 6.90 -0.32 -22.86
N CYS A 196 7.19 -1.09 -21.80
CA CYS A 196 7.06 -0.63 -20.44
C CYS A 196 8.40 -0.73 -19.69
N TYR A 197 8.60 0.17 -18.75
CA TYR A 197 9.71 0.15 -17.79
C TYR A 197 9.25 0.75 -16.46
N GLY A 198 9.93 0.39 -15.38
CA GLY A 198 9.72 1.00 -14.06
C GLY A 198 11.01 1.63 -13.56
N ILE A 199 10.89 2.72 -12.80
CA ILE A 199 12.02 3.32 -12.08
C ILE A 199 11.64 3.53 -10.63
N PHE A 200 12.52 3.11 -9.73
CA PHE A 200 12.43 3.35 -8.29
C PHE A 200 13.71 4.03 -7.80
N TYR A 201 13.56 5.19 -7.18
CA TYR A 201 14.67 5.89 -6.52
C TYR A 201 14.71 5.49 -5.05
N ASP A 202 15.77 4.78 -4.66
CA ASP A 202 15.93 4.28 -3.28
C ASP A 202 16.48 5.39 -2.39
N THR A 203 15.60 6.12 -1.74
CA THR A 203 15.90 7.21 -0.82
C THR A 203 14.80 7.36 0.22
N THR A 204 15.10 8.01 1.34
CA THR A 204 14.14 8.48 2.34
C THR A 204 14.07 10.02 2.39
N ALA A 205 14.93 10.70 1.64
CA ALA A 205 14.96 12.16 1.62
C ALA A 205 13.80 12.74 0.80
N PRO A 206 13.32 13.93 1.17
CA PRO A 206 12.31 14.63 0.38
C PRO A 206 12.80 14.92 -1.03
N GLY A 207 11.89 14.94 -1.97
CA GLY A 207 12.20 15.15 -3.38
C GLY A 207 11.03 15.70 -4.19
N GLU A 208 11.26 15.80 -5.48
CA GLU A 208 10.27 16.22 -6.47
C GLU A 208 10.33 15.30 -7.68
N MET A 209 9.18 14.88 -8.17
CA MET A 209 9.04 14.10 -9.40
C MET A 209 8.25 14.94 -10.41
N ASP A 210 8.92 15.41 -11.46
CA ASP A 210 8.26 16.06 -12.60
C ASP A 210 8.12 15.05 -13.74
N LEU A 211 6.88 14.75 -14.09
CA LEU A 211 6.55 13.76 -15.10
C LEU A 211 6.20 14.43 -16.46
N GLY A 212 6.84 15.56 -16.73
CA GLY A 212 6.71 16.32 -17.96
C GLY A 212 5.77 17.53 -17.87
N ARG A 213 5.56 18.06 -16.67
CA ARG A 213 4.92 19.37 -16.46
C ARG A 213 5.83 20.53 -16.90
N GLU A 214 7.13 20.39 -16.63
CA GLU A 214 8.10 21.39 -17.08
C GLU A 214 8.34 21.29 -18.59
N ILE A 215 8.26 22.42 -19.28
CA ILE A 215 8.51 22.53 -20.71
C ILE A 215 9.69 23.47 -20.90
N ASN A 216 10.74 22.96 -21.53
CA ASN A 216 11.87 23.76 -21.94
C ASN A 216 12.19 23.46 -23.41
N ASN A 217 11.90 24.40 -24.31
CA ASN A 217 12.02 24.22 -25.76
C ASN A 217 13.46 24.12 -26.26
N TYR A 218 14.47 24.28 -25.42
CA TYR A 218 15.88 24.02 -25.75
C TYR A 218 16.22 22.53 -25.71
N TYR A 219 15.36 21.69 -25.11
CA TYR A 219 15.55 20.25 -24.98
C TYR A 219 14.36 19.50 -25.57
N PRO A 220 14.54 18.24 -26.02
CA PRO A 220 13.43 17.33 -26.24
C PRO A 220 12.56 17.21 -24.98
N PRO A 221 11.30 16.77 -25.11
CA PRO A 221 10.45 16.53 -23.94
C PRO A 221 11.14 15.61 -22.92
N PHE A 222 11.05 15.99 -21.64
CA PHE A 222 11.74 15.29 -20.54
C PHE A 222 10.86 15.20 -19.30
N LYS A 223 11.29 14.35 -18.37
CA LYS A 223 10.83 14.23 -16.99
C LYS A 223 12.05 14.14 -16.08
N TYR A 224 11.90 14.43 -14.80
CA TYR A 224 13.00 14.33 -13.85
C TYR A 224 12.57 13.93 -12.46
N TYR A 225 13.52 13.37 -11.72
CA TYR A 225 13.48 13.22 -10.27
C TYR A 225 14.56 14.10 -9.64
N ARG A 226 14.20 14.83 -8.58
CA ARG A 226 15.11 15.62 -7.74
C ARG A 226 15.03 15.12 -6.31
N SER A 227 16.16 14.84 -5.69
CA SER A 227 16.30 14.46 -4.28
C SER A 227 17.03 15.54 -3.48
N ALA A 228 16.72 15.67 -2.19
CA ALA A 228 17.52 16.48 -1.27
C ALA A 228 18.89 15.85 -0.93
N GLU A 229 19.09 14.56 -1.21
CA GLU A 229 20.40 13.88 -1.06
C GLU A 229 21.36 14.30 -2.20
N ASP A 230 22.67 14.27 -1.89
CA ASP A 230 23.74 14.55 -2.84
C ASP A 230 24.20 13.30 -3.63
N CYS A 231 23.37 12.28 -3.70
CA CYS A 231 23.61 11.04 -4.43
C CYS A 231 22.34 10.55 -5.11
N LEU A 232 22.48 9.62 -6.04
CA LEU A 232 21.36 8.94 -6.68
C LEU A 232 21.61 7.44 -6.61
N VAL A 233 20.64 6.69 -6.11
CA VAL A 233 20.57 5.23 -6.22
C VAL A 233 19.19 4.87 -6.75
N TYR A 234 19.14 4.28 -7.94
CA TYR A 234 17.86 3.92 -8.54
C TYR A 234 17.90 2.55 -9.20
N TYR A 235 16.72 1.95 -9.27
CA TYR A 235 16.48 0.65 -9.88
C TYR A 235 15.65 0.83 -11.13
N VAL A 236 15.99 0.11 -12.18
CA VAL A 236 15.25 0.08 -13.44
C VAL A 236 14.73 -1.33 -13.66
N PHE A 237 13.44 -1.46 -13.94
CA PHE A 237 12.74 -2.73 -14.16
C PHE A 237 12.19 -2.78 -15.58
N PHE A 238 12.24 -3.95 -16.20
CA PHE A 238 11.79 -4.18 -17.58
C PHE A 238 10.79 -5.33 -17.65
N GLY A 239 9.78 -5.21 -18.52
CA GLY A 239 8.73 -6.19 -18.74
C GLY A 239 7.39 -5.54 -19.04
N SER A 240 6.29 -6.29 -18.92
CA SER A 240 4.94 -5.75 -18.88
C SER A 240 4.71 -4.94 -17.58
N LYS A 241 3.65 -4.14 -17.53
CA LYS A 241 3.28 -3.39 -16.31
C LYS A 241 3.20 -4.28 -15.07
N LEU A 242 2.56 -5.44 -15.22
CA LEU A 242 2.42 -6.40 -14.12
C LEU A 242 3.77 -7.00 -13.70
N GLU A 243 4.60 -7.43 -14.63
CA GLU A 243 5.93 -7.98 -14.33
C GLU A 243 6.83 -6.98 -13.65
N ILE A 244 6.77 -5.70 -14.06
CA ILE A 244 7.50 -4.59 -13.42
C ILE A 244 7.03 -4.41 -11.97
N LEU A 245 5.71 -4.35 -11.73
CA LEU A 245 5.16 -4.24 -10.38
C LEU A 245 5.58 -5.43 -9.51
N GLN A 246 5.50 -6.66 -10.03
CA GLN A 246 5.92 -7.87 -9.32
C GLN A 246 7.43 -7.87 -8.99
N GLN A 247 8.28 -7.44 -9.93
CA GLN A 247 9.72 -7.34 -9.72
C GLN A 247 10.04 -6.28 -8.65
N PHE A 248 9.39 -5.12 -8.74
CA PHE A 248 9.50 -4.07 -7.72
C PHE A 248 9.10 -4.60 -6.34
N CYS A 249 7.94 -5.24 -6.23
CA CYS A 249 7.45 -5.78 -4.97
C CYS A 249 8.37 -6.87 -4.38
N ARG A 250 8.95 -7.73 -5.21
CA ARG A 250 9.98 -8.69 -4.76
C ARG A 250 11.26 -8.00 -4.30
N THR A 251 11.64 -6.91 -4.95
CA THR A 251 12.82 -6.13 -4.58
C THR A 251 12.67 -5.44 -3.23
N VAL A 252 11.48 -4.88 -2.95
CA VAL A 252 11.19 -4.19 -1.68
C VAL A 252 10.72 -5.13 -0.56
N GLY A 253 10.54 -6.41 -0.87
CA GLY A 253 10.11 -7.44 0.09
C GLY A 253 8.60 -7.63 0.16
N ARG A 254 8.20 -8.85 0.49
CA ARG A 254 6.80 -9.31 0.48
C ARG A 254 5.98 -8.71 1.63
N GLN A 255 4.75 -8.39 1.32
CA GLN A 255 3.76 -8.05 2.33
C GLN A 255 3.28 -9.34 3.02
N PRO A 256 3.19 -9.41 4.37
CA PRO A 256 2.67 -10.60 5.06
C PRO A 256 1.16 -10.74 4.85
N LEU A 257 0.66 -11.98 4.91
CA LEU A 257 -0.78 -12.22 4.96
C LEU A 257 -1.33 -11.71 6.30
N PRO A 258 -2.26 -10.75 6.30
CA PRO A 258 -2.83 -10.23 7.53
C PRO A 258 -3.81 -11.22 8.16
N PRO A 259 -4.20 -11.04 9.45
CA PRO A 259 -5.27 -11.80 10.06
C PRO A 259 -6.58 -11.67 9.28
N LYS A 260 -7.33 -12.75 9.14
CA LYS A 260 -8.55 -12.83 8.32
C LYS A 260 -9.63 -11.85 8.77
N TRP A 261 -9.75 -11.61 10.08
CA TRP A 261 -10.71 -10.67 10.64
C TRP A 261 -10.53 -9.23 10.13
N SER A 262 -9.30 -8.86 9.73
CA SER A 262 -9.00 -7.51 9.25
C SER A 262 -9.64 -7.17 7.89
N PHE A 263 -10.15 -8.16 7.17
CA PHE A 263 -10.91 -7.98 5.93
C PHE A 263 -12.41 -7.78 6.15
N ASP A 264 -12.88 -7.95 7.37
CA ASP A 264 -14.26 -7.70 7.74
C ASP A 264 -14.48 -6.25 8.19
N TYR A 265 -15.71 -5.90 8.56
CA TYR A 265 -16.01 -4.55 9.02
C TYR A 265 -15.29 -4.23 10.33
N CYS A 266 -14.57 -3.12 10.32
CA CYS A 266 -14.02 -2.50 11.51
C CYS A 266 -14.62 -1.10 11.68
N ALA A 267 -15.18 -0.81 12.84
CA ALA A 267 -15.72 0.50 13.16
C ALA A 267 -14.64 1.47 13.65
N SER A 268 -14.91 2.76 13.60
CA SER A 268 -14.13 3.81 14.26
C SER A 268 -14.90 5.12 14.36
N THR A 269 -14.59 5.94 15.34
CA THR A 269 -14.96 7.37 15.41
C THR A 269 -14.19 8.09 16.50
N MET A 270 -13.87 9.36 16.29
CA MET A 270 -13.32 10.22 17.35
C MET A 270 -14.33 10.47 18.46
N ALA A 271 -15.61 10.63 18.11
CA ALA A 271 -16.67 11.05 19.03
C ALA A 271 -16.86 10.13 20.27
N TYR A 272 -16.55 8.83 20.15
CA TYR A 272 -16.76 7.90 21.26
C TYR A 272 -15.64 7.98 22.30
N THR A 273 -14.39 8.09 21.87
CA THR A 273 -13.24 8.20 22.78
C THR A 273 -13.03 9.60 23.32
N ASP A 274 -13.53 10.64 22.63
CA ASP A 274 -13.52 12.01 23.11
C ASP A 274 -14.64 12.28 24.14
N ALA A 275 -15.70 11.50 24.14
CA ALA A 275 -16.81 11.63 25.08
C ALA A 275 -16.35 11.52 26.56
N PRO A 276 -16.98 12.26 27.51
CA PRO A 276 -16.68 12.12 28.95
C PRO A 276 -16.92 10.72 29.49
N LYS A 277 -17.92 9.99 28.95
CA LYS A 277 -18.30 8.63 29.32
C LYS A 277 -17.96 7.64 28.20
N SER A 278 -16.68 7.58 27.84
CA SER A 278 -16.22 6.78 26.69
C SER A 278 -16.49 5.31 26.83
N GLU A 279 -16.24 4.67 27.99
CA GLU A 279 -16.53 3.23 28.18
C GLU A 279 -18.03 2.92 27.99
N GLU A 280 -18.95 3.78 28.52
CA GLU A 280 -20.39 3.62 28.29
C GLU A 280 -20.77 3.71 26.80
N LYS A 281 -20.13 4.64 26.04
CA LYS A 281 -20.35 4.77 24.59
C LYS A 281 -19.87 3.53 23.84
N MET A 282 -18.73 2.97 24.22
CA MET A 282 -18.17 1.77 23.63
C MET A 282 -18.99 0.52 23.96
N ASP A 283 -19.50 0.40 25.20
CA ASP A 283 -20.42 -0.66 25.60
C ASP A 283 -21.74 -0.56 24.80
N ALA A 284 -22.27 0.64 24.62
CA ALA A 284 -23.47 0.90 23.82
C ALA A 284 -23.25 0.57 22.33
N PHE A 285 -22.06 0.85 21.80
CA PHE A 285 -21.69 0.43 20.43
C PHE A 285 -21.77 -1.09 20.28
N LEU A 286 -21.12 -1.85 21.16
CA LEU A 286 -21.10 -3.31 21.11
C LEU A 286 -22.52 -3.91 21.24
N ALA A 287 -23.34 -3.33 22.14
CA ALA A 287 -24.74 -3.71 22.26
C ALA A 287 -25.55 -3.41 20.99
N LYS A 288 -25.27 -2.26 20.34
CA LYS A 288 -25.98 -1.83 19.13
C LYS A 288 -25.65 -2.71 17.93
N VAL A 289 -24.36 -3.05 17.73
CA VAL A 289 -23.91 -3.96 16.66
C VAL A 289 -24.62 -5.32 16.78
N ARG A 290 -24.68 -5.87 18.00
CA ARG A 290 -25.39 -7.13 18.27
C ARG A 290 -26.90 -7.02 18.05
N ALA A 291 -27.52 -5.94 18.51
CA ALA A 291 -28.96 -5.73 18.38
C ALA A 291 -29.39 -5.53 16.92
N LEU A 292 -28.51 -4.95 16.09
CA LEU A 292 -28.72 -4.79 14.66
C LEU A 292 -28.25 -6.02 13.86
N ASP A 293 -27.69 -7.02 14.50
CA ASP A 293 -27.13 -8.22 13.87
C ASP A 293 -26.16 -7.89 12.72
N LEU A 294 -25.31 -6.86 12.90
CA LEU A 294 -24.29 -6.45 11.93
C LEU A 294 -22.97 -7.16 12.19
N ASN A 295 -22.36 -7.73 11.15
CA ASN A 295 -21.05 -8.30 11.28
C ASN A 295 -20.01 -7.21 11.59
N CYS A 296 -19.14 -7.43 12.59
CA CYS A 296 -18.11 -6.47 13.01
C CYS A 296 -16.99 -7.23 13.72
N SER A 297 -15.78 -7.14 13.19
CA SER A 297 -14.61 -7.85 13.70
C SER A 297 -13.58 -6.95 14.39
N GLY A 298 -13.71 -5.62 14.31
CA GLY A 298 -12.77 -4.74 14.96
C GLY A 298 -13.33 -3.35 15.25
N PHE A 299 -12.59 -2.63 16.12
CA PHE A 299 -12.82 -1.21 16.39
C PHE A 299 -11.49 -0.48 16.53
N TYR A 300 -11.23 0.48 15.64
CA TYR A 300 -10.10 1.39 15.75
C TYR A 300 -10.37 2.40 16.89
N LEU A 301 -9.66 2.22 18.00
CA LEU A 301 -9.83 3.02 19.21
C LEU A 301 -9.06 4.34 19.07
N SER A 302 -9.76 5.41 18.75
CA SER A 302 -9.19 6.75 18.55
C SER A 302 -8.53 7.27 19.81
N SER A 303 -7.57 8.19 19.65
CA SER A 303 -6.61 8.63 20.67
C SER A 303 -7.22 9.30 21.93
N GLY A 304 -8.52 9.64 21.96
CA GLY A 304 -9.19 10.20 23.12
C GLY A 304 -9.12 9.34 24.40
N TYR A 305 -8.83 8.02 24.28
CA TYR A 305 -8.62 7.14 25.42
C TYR A 305 -7.35 7.49 26.22
N THR A 306 -6.39 8.23 25.60
CA THR A 306 -5.13 8.63 26.23
C THR A 306 -5.18 10.02 26.88
N ALA A 307 -6.32 10.71 26.83
CA ALA A 307 -6.40 12.13 27.17
C ALA A 307 -6.10 12.41 28.67
N ILE A 308 -5.32 13.45 28.93
CA ILE A 308 -5.21 14.13 30.21
C ILE A 308 -5.82 15.53 30.03
N GLY A 309 -6.95 15.79 30.66
CA GLY A 309 -7.75 16.94 30.28
C GLY A 309 -8.17 16.86 28.81
N ASN A 310 -7.80 17.86 28.01
CA ASN A 310 -8.09 17.93 26.57
C ASN A 310 -6.89 17.55 25.69
N GLN A 311 -5.75 17.13 26.28
CA GLN A 311 -4.53 16.82 25.57
C GLN A 311 -4.33 15.31 25.47
N ARG A 312 -4.04 14.79 24.28
CA ARG A 312 -3.75 13.38 24.04
C ARG A 312 -2.31 13.07 24.42
N CYS A 313 -2.16 12.15 25.39
CA CYS A 313 -0.87 11.75 25.96
C CYS A 313 -0.65 10.25 25.70
N VAL A 314 0.10 9.91 24.65
CA VAL A 314 0.33 8.52 24.23
C VAL A 314 0.82 7.64 25.41
N PHE A 315 0.35 6.38 25.46
CA PHE A 315 0.62 5.42 26.54
C PHE A 315 0.03 5.78 27.92
N HIS A 316 -0.73 6.88 28.01
CA HIS A 316 -1.54 7.18 29.19
C HIS A 316 -2.95 6.59 29.00
N TRP A 317 -3.46 5.90 30.00
CA TRP A 317 -4.88 5.50 30.04
C TRP A 317 -5.66 6.51 30.86
N ASN A 318 -6.64 7.18 30.26
CA ASN A 318 -7.56 8.05 30.99
C ASN A 318 -8.47 7.18 31.87
N ARG A 319 -8.17 7.11 33.17
CA ARG A 319 -8.90 6.28 34.13
C ARG A 319 -10.28 6.83 34.52
N GLU A 320 -10.59 8.07 34.19
CA GLU A 320 -11.95 8.61 34.33
C GLU A 320 -12.86 8.08 33.22
N LYS A 321 -12.33 7.94 32.00
CA LYS A 321 -13.04 7.43 30.83
C LYS A 321 -13.06 5.89 30.79
N PHE A 322 -11.97 5.26 31.20
CA PHE A 322 -11.75 3.82 31.22
C PHE A 322 -11.13 3.41 32.55
N PRO A 323 -11.94 3.22 33.59
CA PRO A 323 -11.45 2.93 34.95
C PRO A 323 -10.60 1.64 35.04
N ASP A 324 -10.95 0.65 34.28
CA ASP A 324 -10.26 -0.66 34.19
C ASP A 324 -10.09 -1.05 32.72
N PRO A 325 -8.95 -0.68 32.08
CA PRO A 325 -8.70 -1.01 30.68
C PRO A 325 -8.70 -2.50 30.37
N ALA A 326 -8.15 -3.35 31.25
CA ALA A 326 -8.11 -4.79 30.99
C ALA A 326 -9.52 -5.39 30.97
N ARG A 327 -10.40 -4.98 31.91
CA ARG A 327 -11.82 -5.36 31.90
C ARG A 327 -12.54 -4.85 30.66
N PHE A 328 -12.30 -3.59 30.28
CA PHE A 328 -12.88 -2.98 29.08
C PHE A 328 -12.48 -3.78 27.81
N ILE A 329 -11.20 -4.03 27.63
CA ILE A 329 -10.66 -4.79 26.49
C ILE A 329 -11.23 -6.23 26.49
N GLY A 330 -11.29 -6.88 27.67
CA GLY A 330 -11.84 -8.22 27.81
C GLY A 330 -13.30 -8.36 27.35
N LYS A 331 -14.14 -7.30 27.43
CA LYS A 331 -15.51 -7.30 26.89
C LYS A 331 -15.52 -7.41 25.36
N PHE A 332 -14.59 -6.72 24.69
CA PHE A 332 -14.48 -6.73 23.24
C PHE A 332 -13.89 -8.06 22.75
N ASN A 333 -12.85 -8.56 23.41
CA ASN A 333 -12.28 -9.87 23.12
C ASN A 333 -13.31 -11.00 23.29
N ALA A 334 -14.12 -10.95 24.34
CA ALA A 334 -15.21 -11.92 24.55
C ALA A 334 -16.34 -11.83 23.49
N ALA A 335 -16.36 -10.74 22.72
CA ALA A 335 -17.27 -10.54 21.61
C ALA A 335 -16.60 -10.82 20.25
N GLU A 336 -15.33 -11.27 20.25
CA GLU A 336 -14.52 -11.43 19.04
C GLU A 336 -14.39 -10.14 18.20
N VAL A 337 -14.33 -8.99 18.89
CA VAL A 337 -14.11 -7.67 18.28
C VAL A 337 -12.75 -7.14 18.72
N HIS A 338 -11.81 -7.07 17.81
CA HIS A 338 -10.44 -6.64 18.07
C HIS A 338 -10.37 -5.12 18.29
N LEU A 339 -9.69 -4.67 19.35
CA LEU A 339 -9.44 -3.27 19.60
C LEU A 339 -8.07 -2.86 19.02
N ILE A 340 -8.07 -1.82 18.17
CA ILE A 340 -6.90 -1.34 17.44
C ILE A 340 -6.56 0.06 17.96
N PRO A 341 -5.69 0.19 18.99
CA PRO A 341 -5.43 1.46 19.67
C PRO A 341 -4.58 2.41 18.83
N ASN A 342 -5.01 3.67 18.75
CA ASN A 342 -4.25 4.78 18.16
C ASN A 342 -3.04 5.12 19.04
N ILE A 343 -1.85 5.17 18.46
CA ILE A 343 -0.59 5.58 19.09
C ILE A 343 0.18 6.54 18.19
N LYS A 344 0.75 7.59 18.80
CA LYS A 344 1.38 8.71 18.09
C LYS A 344 2.83 8.90 18.59
N PRO A 345 3.83 9.18 17.70
CA PRO A 345 5.25 9.21 18.08
C PRO A 345 5.69 10.49 18.81
N ALA A 346 4.78 11.43 19.03
CA ALA A 346 5.08 12.73 19.62
C ALA A 346 4.65 12.78 21.09
N PHE A 347 5.49 13.39 21.92
CA PHE A 347 5.22 13.68 23.33
C PHE A 347 5.10 15.18 23.50
N LEU A 348 3.95 15.63 24.00
CA LEU A 348 3.72 17.04 24.33
C LEU A 348 4.63 17.47 25.49
N THR A 349 5.06 18.72 25.55
CA THR A 349 5.87 19.24 26.66
C THR A 349 5.15 19.15 28.02
N SER A 350 3.81 19.05 28.01
CA SER A 350 2.96 18.82 29.20
C SER A 350 2.81 17.33 29.55
N HIS A 351 3.33 16.40 28.72
CA HIS A 351 3.22 14.97 28.96
C HIS A 351 3.97 14.56 30.24
N PRO A 352 3.40 13.75 31.14
CA PRO A 352 4.06 13.38 32.41
C PRO A 352 5.46 12.74 32.27
N MET A 353 5.74 12.14 31.12
CA MET A 353 7.04 11.50 30.84
C MET A 353 8.00 12.41 30.08
N TYR A 354 7.61 13.62 29.67
CA TYR A 354 8.39 14.45 28.76
C TYR A 354 9.80 14.79 29.32
N ASP A 355 9.86 15.28 30.55
CA ASP A 355 11.11 15.72 31.16
C ASP A 355 12.11 14.55 31.35
N ASP A 356 11.61 13.37 31.70
CA ASP A 356 12.44 12.16 31.84
C ASP A 356 12.99 11.71 30.47
N LEU A 357 12.16 11.71 29.43
CA LEU A 357 12.59 11.36 28.07
C LEU A 357 13.57 12.38 27.49
N ALA A 358 13.36 13.68 27.78
CA ALA A 358 14.28 14.74 27.39
C ALA A 358 15.64 14.61 28.10
N ALA A 359 15.62 14.36 29.42
CA ALA A 359 16.85 14.13 30.20
C ALA A 359 17.67 12.91 29.74
N LYS A 360 16.99 11.87 29.26
CA LYS A 360 17.61 10.69 28.63
C LYS A 360 18.05 10.92 27.18
N GLY A 361 17.70 12.07 26.58
CA GLY A 361 18.09 12.43 25.23
C GLY A 361 17.41 11.62 24.14
N LEU A 362 16.15 11.16 24.37
CA LEU A 362 15.41 10.25 23.47
C LEU A 362 14.66 10.94 22.33
N PHE A 363 14.64 12.27 22.31
CA PHE A 363 13.99 13.05 21.25
C PHE A 363 14.95 13.40 20.12
N VAL A 364 14.41 13.67 18.94
CA VAL A 364 15.09 14.39 17.87
C VAL A 364 15.60 15.73 18.42
N LYS A 365 16.79 16.15 18.01
CA LYS A 365 17.51 17.26 18.61
C LYS A 365 17.70 18.44 17.66
N ASN A 366 17.77 19.62 18.22
CA ASN A 366 18.32 20.81 17.58
C ASN A 366 19.85 20.66 17.47
N ALA A 367 20.49 21.54 16.69
CA ALA A 367 21.94 21.56 16.51
C ALA A 367 22.72 21.80 17.84
N ASP A 368 22.11 22.43 18.83
CA ASP A 368 22.67 22.66 20.16
C ASP A 368 22.50 21.47 21.13
N GLY A 369 21.86 20.40 20.69
CA GLY A 369 21.60 19.20 21.47
C GLY A 369 20.34 19.21 22.32
N SER A 370 19.59 20.32 22.35
CA SER A 370 18.29 20.40 23.01
C SER A 370 17.22 19.63 22.24
N PRO A 371 16.10 19.15 22.85
CA PRO A 371 15.00 18.56 22.12
C PRO A 371 14.45 19.49 21.04
N TYR A 372 14.23 18.96 19.84
CA TYR A 372 13.51 19.66 18.76
C TYR A 372 12.03 19.74 19.13
N VAL A 373 11.54 20.96 19.39
CA VAL A 373 10.15 21.24 19.80
C VAL A 373 9.39 21.83 18.62
N THR A 374 8.23 21.27 18.31
CA THR A 374 7.35 21.76 17.24
C THR A 374 5.88 21.73 17.68
N GLN A 375 5.01 22.33 16.86
CA GLN A 375 3.58 22.34 17.10
C GLN A 375 2.92 21.03 16.67
N PHE A 376 2.15 20.42 17.54
CA PHE A 376 1.26 19.30 17.29
C PHE A 376 -0.20 19.70 17.45
N TRP A 377 -1.13 18.73 17.24
CA TRP A 377 -2.58 18.91 17.35
C TRP A 377 -3.05 19.52 18.69
N ASP A 378 -2.46 19.14 19.83
CA ASP A 378 -2.89 19.57 21.17
C ASP A 378 -1.87 20.48 21.89
N GLY A 379 -0.78 20.89 21.24
CA GLY A 379 0.22 21.76 21.83
C GLY A 379 1.65 21.52 21.31
N LEU A 380 2.63 22.14 21.99
CA LEU A 380 4.05 21.95 21.70
C LEU A 380 4.56 20.61 22.21
N GLY A 381 5.45 19.98 21.48
CA GLY A 381 6.02 18.69 21.84
C GLY A 381 7.25 18.32 21.01
N SER A 382 7.73 17.08 21.18
CA SER A 382 8.90 16.54 20.49
C SER A 382 8.63 15.13 19.97
N TYR A 383 9.21 14.80 18.81
CA TYR A 383 9.22 13.43 18.28
C TYR A 383 10.30 12.60 18.95
N LEU A 384 10.00 11.33 19.28
CA LEU A 384 11.01 10.35 19.62
C LEU A 384 11.97 10.13 18.43
N ASP A 385 13.25 10.04 18.72
CA ASP A 385 14.27 9.64 17.76
C ASP A 385 14.39 8.12 17.71
N PHE A 386 13.65 7.48 16.82
CA PHE A 386 13.65 6.03 16.68
C PHE A 386 14.97 5.45 16.13
N THR A 387 15.91 6.29 15.66
CA THR A 387 17.28 5.85 15.34
C THR A 387 18.11 5.65 16.61
N ASN A 388 17.69 6.23 17.75
CA ASN A 388 18.27 5.97 19.05
C ASN A 388 17.77 4.62 19.59
N PRO A 389 18.67 3.63 19.86
CA PRO A 389 18.27 2.32 20.35
C PRO A 389 17.46 2.37 21.66
N GLU A 390 17.72 3.34 22.55
CA GLU A 390 16.99 3.49 23.81
C GLU A 390 15.55 4.01 23.56
N ALA A 391 15.35 4.91 22.59
CA ALA A 391 14.02 5.38 22.22
C ALA A 391 13.21 4.27 21.52
N PHE A 392 13.87 3.48 20.66
CA PHE A 392 13.27 2.32 20.03
C PHE A 392 12.81 1.27 21.06
N ALA A 393 13.67 0.93 22.04
CA ALA A 393 13.35 0.01 23.12
C ALA A 393 12.26 0.56 24.05
N PHE A 394 12.33 1.85 24.40
CA PHE A 394 11.27 2.50 25.18
C PHE A 394 9.90 2.37 24.55
N TRP A 395 9.79 2.61 23.24
CA TRP A 395 8.51 2.46 22.52
C TRP A 395 8.00 1.01 22.55
N HIS A 396 8.88 0.04 22.28
CA HIS A 396 8.58 -1.38 22.37
C HIS A 396 7.98 -1.76 23.73
N ASP A 397 8.65 -1.32 24.81
CA ASP A 397 8.23 -1.61 26.19
C ASP A 397 6.87 -0.97 26.52
N GLN A 398 6.65 0.27 26.06
CA GLN A 398 5.38 0.96 26.30
C GLN A 398 4.22 0.28 25.53
N VAL A 399 4.43 -0.14 24.28
CA VAL A 399 3.43 -0.93 23.52
C VAL A 399 3.13 -2.22 24.27
N THR A 400 4.16 -2.92 24.71
CA THR A 400 4.02 -4.19 25.45
C THR A 400 3.25 -4.00 26.76
N GLU A 401 3.69 -3.07 27.62
CA GLU A 401 3.13 -2.89 28.97
C GLU A 401 1.75 -2.23 28.97
N LYS A 402 1.56 -1.19 28.14
CA LYS A 402 0.34 -0.36 28.20
C LYS A 402 -0.80 -0.89 27.34
N LEU A 403 -0.50 -1.69 26.31
CA LEU A 403 -1.49 -2.16 25.35
C LEU A 403 -1.59 -3.69 25.36
N LEU A 404 -0.51 -4.40 24.98
CA LEU A 404 -0.58 -5.85 24.76
C LEU A 404 -0.83 -6.65 26.05
N GLN A 405 -0.20 -6.29 27.16
CA GLN A 405 -0.43 -6.92 28.48
C GLN A 405 -1.84 -6.66 29.03
N ASN A 406 -2.52 -5.62 28.57
CA ASN A 406 -3.92 -5.37 28.89
C ASN A 406 -4.89 -6.15 27.98
N GLY A 407 -4.38 -6.93 27.01
CA GLY A 407 -5.18 -7.82 26.17
C GLY A 407 -5.44 -7.31 24.75
N MET A 408 -4.83 -6.20 24.32
CA MET A 408 -4.85 -5.78 22.92
C MET A 408 -3.92 -6.65 22.08
N ASP A 409 -4.24 -6.80 20.79
CA ASP A 409 -3.49 -7.64 19.85
C ASP A 409 -3.16 -6.93 18.53
N ALA A 410 -3.38 -5.63 18.49
CA ALA A 410 -3.19 -4.78 17.31
C ALA A 410 -2.64 -3.40 17.69
N THR A 411 -2.16 -2.62 16.72
CA THR A 411 -1.78 -1.21 16.90
C THR A 411 -2.14 -0.37 15.66
N TRP A 412 -2.53 0.88 15.91
CA TRP A 412 -2.77 1.89 14.90
C TRP A 412 -1.75 3.03 15.07
N ASN A 413 -0.70 2.99 14.21
CA ASN A 413 0.41 3.94 14.22
C ASN A 413 0.01 5.17 13.40
N ASP A 414 -0.31 6.25 14.08
CA ASP A 414 -0.92 7.45 13.52
C ASP A 414 -0.04 8.69 13.75
N ASN A 415 -0.26 9.76 12.96
CA ASN A 415 0.52 11.00 12.97
C ASN A 415 2.05 10.76 12.93
N ASN A 416 2.46 9.78 12.15
CA ASN A 416 3.85 9.34 12.08
C ASN A 416 4.54 9.78 10.77
N GLU A 417 4.14 10.92 10.22
CA GLU A 417 4.78 11.61 9.10
C GLU A 417 6.12 12.22 9.51
N PHE A 418 6.31 12.46 10.81
CA PHE A 418 7.47 13.17 11.34
C PHE A 418 7.68 14.50 10.63
N ASP A 419 6.71 15.41 10.76
CA ASP A 419 6.73 16.73 10.11
C ASP A 419 7.86 17.63 10.62
N ILE A 420 9.09 17.22 10.37
CA ILE A 420 10.33 17.90 10.70
C ILE A 420 10.83 18.57 9.42
N GLN A 421 10.66 19.90 9.34
CA GLN A 421 11.07 20.68 8.18
C GLN A 421 12.40 21.42 8.41
N ASP A 422 12.87 21.50 9.66
CA ASP A 422 14.14 22.16 9.98
C ASP A 422 15.32 21.29 9.51
N PRO A 423 16.10 21.79 8.54
CA PRO A 423 17.24 21.02 8.02
C PRO A 423 18.40 20.87 9.02
N THR A 424 18.36 21.62 10.15
CA THR A 424 19.38 21.55 11.20
C THR A 424 19.00 20.57 12.32
N ALA A 425 17.76 20.07 12.33
CA ALA A 425 17.33 19.05 13.27
C ALA A 425 18.03 17.71 12.95
N VAL A 426 18.54 17.07 13.99
CA VAL A 426 19.37 15.86 13.86
C VAL A 426 18.82 14.70 14.68
N ALA A 427 18.89 13.52 14.10
CA ALA A 427 18.72 12.24 14.75
C ALA A 427 20.09 11.62 15.07
N VAL A 428 20.14 10.67 16.02
CA VAL A 428 21.36 9.88 16.33
C VAL A 428 21.88 9.19 15.06
N GLY A 429 20.98 8.75 14.19
CA GLY A 429 21.31 8.22 12.88
C GLY A 429 21.73 6.75 12.91
N PHE A 430 22.55 6.36 11.95
CA PHE A 430 22.87 4.97 11.67
C PHE A 430 24.38 4.72 11.67
N GLY A 431 24.81 3.56 12.20
CA GLY A 431 26.23 3.22 12.24
C GLY A 431 27.11 4.21 13.01
N GLY A 432 26.52 4.93 13.98
CA GLY A 432 27.21 5.97 14.77
C GLY A 432 27.35 7.32 14.05
N LYS A 433 26.70 7.50 12.89
CA LYS A 433 26.68 8.76 12.13
C LYS A 433 25.32 9.44 12.31
N ALA A 434 25.32 10.67 12.82
CA ALA A 434 24.12 11.49 12.90
C ALA A 434 23.53 11.75 11.51
N ALA A 435 22.21 11.79 11.41
CA ALA A 435 21.50 12.05 10.17
C ALA A 435 20.59 13.29 10.30
N PRO A 436 20.45 14.12 9.25
CA PRO A 436 19.44 15.18 9.23
C PRO A 436 18.04 14.55 9.36
N ALA A 437 17.30 14.92 10.40
CA ALA A 437 15.99 14.31 10.67
C ALA A 437 15.01 14.53 9.52
N ALA A 438 15.06 15.69 8.85
CA ALA A 438 14.25 16.00 7.68
C ALA A 438 14.50 15.05 6.48
N HIS A 439 15.68 14.42 6.38
CA HIS A 439 16.02 13.51 5.28
C HIS A 439 15.66 12.05 5.56
N ILE A 440 15.30 11.72 6.79
CA ILE A 440 15.05 10.32 7.20
C ILE A 440 13.65 10.09 7.77
N ARG A 441 12.70 11.00 7.50
CA ARG A 441 11.33 10.92 8.02
C ARG A 441 10.66 9.57 7.75
N PRO A 442 10.69 9.01 6.51
CA PRO A 442 10.15 7.68 6.23
C PRO A 442 10.89 6.55 6.97
N ALA A 443 12.18 6.72 7.29
CA ALA A 443 12.92 5.77 8.10
C ALA A 443 12.49 5.83 9.58
N LEU A 444 12.25 7.03 10.13
CA LEU A 444 11.69 7.18 11.48
C LEU A 444 10.30 6.52 11.59
N THR A 445 9.45 6.72 10.58
CA THR A 445 8.16 6.03 10.46
C THR A 445 8.32 4.51 10.46
N TYR A 446 9.25 4.00 9.63
CA TYR A 446 9.54 2.56 9.56
C TYR A 446 9.98 2.01 10.92
N LEU A 447 10.86 2.70 11.63
CA LEU A 447 11.40 2.26 12.91
C LEU A 447 10.35 2.29 14.04
N MET A 448 9.47 3.28 14.07
CA MET A 448 8.32 3.30 14.98
C MET A 448 7.43 2.06 14.78
N VAL A 449 7.07 1.77 13.52
CA VAL A 449 6.21 0.63 13.19
C VAL A 449 6.95 -0.69 13.44
N LEU A 450 8.26 -0.77 13.15
CA LEU A 450 9.08 -1.95 13.45
C LEU A 450 9.13 -2.24 14.95
N SER A 451 9.25 -1.20 15.78
CA SER A 451 9.21 -1.35 17.24
C SER A 451 7.88 -1.91 17.72
N SER A 452 6.77 -1.38 17.22
CA SER A 452 5.42 -1.89 17.49
C SER A 452 5.21 -3.33 16.98
N TYR A 453 5.75 -3.63 15.79
CA TYR A 453 5.71 -4.97 15.18
C TYR A 453 6.45 -6.00 16.04
N ARG A 454 7.66 -5.65 16.52
CA ARG A 454 8.45 -6.53 17.40
C ARG A 454 7.73 -6.78 18.71
N ALA A 455 7.16 -5.78 19.33
CA ALA A 455 6.37 -5.95 20.56
C ALA A 455 5.24 -6.98 20.38
N GLN A 456 4.50 -6.94 19.25
CA GLN A 456 3.45 -7.91 18.97
C GLN A 456 4.01 -9.32 18.70
N THR A 457 5.03 -9.45 17.85
CA THR A 457 5.57 -10.75 17.44
C THR A 457 6.38 -11.43 18.55
N GLU A 458 7.04 -10.69 19.43
CA GLU A 458 7.74 -11.24 20.60
C GLU A 458 6.75 -11.72 21.66
N MET A 459 5.64 -11.01 21.84
CA MET A 459 4.61 -11.41 22.80
C MET A 459 3.76 -12.59 22.30
N ARG A 460 3.48 -12.66 20.99
CA ARG A 460 2.65 -13.69 20.35
C ARG A 460 3.32 -14.24 19.07
N PRO A 461 4.39 -15.02 19.20
CA PRO A 461 5.22 -15.44 18.06
C PRO A 461 4.51 -16.40 17.09
N ALA A 462 3.45 -17.07 17.52
CA ALA A 462 2.66 -17.95 16.67
C ALA A 462 1.57 -17.22 15.87
N GLU A 463 1.23 -15.99 16.27
CA GLU A 463 0.13 -15.21 15.68
C GLU A 463 0.64 -14.21 14.64
N ARG A 464 -0.19 -13.92 13.65
CA ARG A 464 0.06 -12.86 12.69
C ARG A 464 -0.25 -11.51 13.32
N PRO A 465 0.73 -10.59 13.43
CA PRO A 465 0.47 -9.28 13.99
C PRO A 465 -0.45 -8.46 13.07
N PHE A 466 -1.22 -7.56 13.67
CA PHE A 466 -1.96 -6.55 12.93
C PHE A 466 -1.50 -5.16 13.31
N LEU A 467 -0.97 -4.45 12.33
CA LEU A 467 -0.59 -3.05 12.44
C LEU A 467 -1.22 -2.26 11.29
N SER A 468 -1.73 -1.08 11.62
CA SER A 468 -2.12 -0.07 10.64
C SER A 468 -1.20 1.13 10.78
N THR A 469 -0.75 1.73 9.67
CA THR A 469 0.10 2.92 9.68
C THR A 469 -0.39 3.96 8.70
N ARG A 470 -0.45 5.24 9.14
CA ARG A 470 -0.86 6.35 8.28
C ARG A 470 0.23 6.72 7.29
N SER A 471 1.41 7.08 7.78
CA SER A 471 2.55 7.37 6.93
C SER A 471 3.32 6.11 6.56
N ALA A 472 3.96 6.13 5.40
CA ALA A 472 4.77 5.02 4.91
C ALA A 472 5.80 5.43 3.85
N GLY A 473 7.01 4.87 3.94
CA GLY A 473 7.80 4.51 2.77
C GLY A 473 7.42 3.10 2.31
N ILE A 474 7.77 2.71 1.09
CA ILE A 474 7.35 1.41 0.52
C ILE A 474 7.79 0.21 1.37
N GLY A 475 8.89 0.32 2.10
CA GLY A 475 9.37 -0.74 3.00
C GLY A 475 8.38 -1.14 4.10
N LEU A 476 7.47 -0.24 4.49
CA LEU A 476 6.44 -0.51 5.51
C LEU A 476 5.40 -1.56 5.09
N ARG A 477 5.25 -1.84 3.78
CA ARG A 477 4.38 -2.94 3.32
C ARG A 477 4.70 -4.28 3.96
N ARG A 478 5.94 -4.49 4.40
CA ARG A 478 6.38 -5.74 5.08
C ARG A 478 5.86 -5.88 6.51
N LEU A 479 5.41 -4.79 7.13
CA LEU A 479 5.08 -4.73 8.55
C LEU A 479 3.61 -4.43 8.82
N ALA A 480 2.96 -3.63 7.98
CA ALA A 480 1.67 -3.04 8.29
C ALA A 480 0.75 -2.89 7.07
N GLN A 481 -0.55 -2.81 7.35
CA GLN A 481 -1.54 -2.25 6.42
C GLN A 481 -1.50 -0.72 6.49
N THR A 482 -2.16 -0.04 5.53
CA THR A 482 -2.25 1.41 5.51
C THR A 482 -3.66 1.88 5.11
N TRP A 483 -3.92 3.17 5.22
CA TRP A 483 -5.11 3.82 4.67
C TRP A 483 -4.70 5.16 4.02
N SER A 484 -5.62 5.80 3.32
CA SER A 484 -5.34 7.07 2.62
C SER A 484 -5.18 8.28 3.55
N GLY A 485 -5.34 8.11 4.86
CA GLY A 485 -5.32 9.20 5.84
C GLY A 485 -6.70 9.90 5.95
N ASP A 486 -6.67 11.17 6.32
CA ASP A 486 -7.82 11.96 6.76
C ASP A 486 -8.57 12.60 5.59
N ASN A 487 -9.29 11.81 4.79
CA ASN A 487 -10.05 12.27 3.62
C ASN A 487 -11.25 13.16 4.01
N TYR A 488 -11.66 14.05 3.10
CA TYR A 488 -12.80 14.92 3.33
C TYR A 488 -14.13 14.25 2.95
N THR A 489 -15.22 14.68 3.60
CA THR A 489 -16.58 14.14 3.41
C THR A 489 -17.24 14.80 2.19
N SER A 490 -17.03 14.23 1.00
CA SER A 490 -17.64 14.72 -0.24
C SER A 490 -17.70 13.64 -1.33
N PHE A 491 -18.56 13.83 -2.35
CA PHE A 491 -18.55 13.01 -3.58
C PHE A 491 -17.28 13.23 -4.39
N HIS A 492 -16.71 14.44 -4.33
CA HIS A 492 -15.41 14.71 -4.95
C HIS A 492 -14.33 13.78 -4.38
N ASP A 493 -14.24 13.69 -3.04
CA ASP A 493 -13.25 12.82 -2.40
C ASP A 493 -13.57 11.34 -2.55
N LEU A 494 -14.83 10.92 -2.59
CA LEU A 494 -15.18 9.55 -2.95
C LEU A 494 -14.56 9.15 -4.31
N ARG A 495 -14.71 10.00 -5.33
CA ARG A 495 -14.15 9.76 -6.66
C ARG A 495 -12.63 9.70 -6.64
N TYR A 496 -11.98 10.72 -6.08
CA TYR A 496 -10.52 10.81 -6.15
C TYR A 496 -9.81 9.88 -5.15
N CYS A 497 -10.43 9.51 -4.03
CA CYS A 497 -9.95 8.43 -3.17
C CYS A 497 -9.95 7.09 -3.90
N HIS A 498 -10.97 6.80 -4.73
CA HIS A 498 -10.92 5.63 -5.63
C HIS A 498 -9.62 5.62 -6.46
N TYR A 499 -9.25 6.76 -7.09
CA TYR A 499 -8.02 6.84 -7.88
C TYR A 499 -6.75 6.76 -7.02
N VAL A 500 -6.75 7.34 -5.83
CA VAL A 500 -5.67 7.18 -4.84
C VAL A 500 -5.47 5.71 -4.48
N GLY A 501 -6.55 4.96 -4.26
CA GLY A 501 -6.51 3.51 -4.03
C GLY A 501 -5.88 2.74 -5.19
N MET A 502 -6.26 3.07 -6.43
CA MET A 502 -5.67 2.47 -7.64
C MET A 502 -4.17 2.77 -7.75
N THR A 503 -3.74 3.99 -7.42
CA THR A 503 -2.31 4.35 -7.44
C THR A 503 -1.51 3.69 -6.32
N LEU A 504 -2.10 3.50 -5.13
CA LEU A 504 -1.50 2.70 -4.05
C LEU A 504 -1.25 1.26 -4.51
N SER A 505 -2.24 0.62 -5.15
CA SER A 505 -2.10 -0.71 -5.72
C SER A 505 -0.97 -0.80 -6.75
N LEU A 506 -0.91 0.18 -7.67
CA LEU A 506 0.14 0.27 -8.70
C LEU A 506 1.52 0.65 -8.14
N SER A 507 1.58 0.97 -6.85
CA SER A 507 2.81 1.27 -6.10
C SER A 507 3.20 0.16 -5.11
N GLY A 508 2.49 -0.99 -5.11
CA GLY A 508 2.82 -2.14 -4.29
C GLY A 508 2.19 -2.16 -2.89
N PHE A 509 1.28 -1.24 -2.56
CA PHE A 509 0.47 -1.32 -1.34
C PHE A 509 -0.82 -2.09 -1.64
N TYR A 510 -0.92 -3.34 -1.20
CA TYR A 510 -2.05 -4.21 -1.54
C TYR A 510 -3.14 -4.24 -0.46
N PHE A 511 -2.78 -3.97 0.80
CA PHE A 511 -3.73 -3.92 1.92
C PHE A 511 -3.90 -2.48 2.39
N TYR A 512 -4.84 -1.80 1.75
CA TYR A 512 -5.17 -0.40 2.02
C TYR A 512 -6.70 -0.21 2.05
N GLY A 513 -7.15 0.98 2.36
CA GLY A 513 -8.52 1.45 2.22
C GLY A 513 -8.64 2.93 2.54
N HIS A 514 -9.86 3.39 2.63
CA HIS A 514 -10.22 4.76 2.95
C HIS A 514 -11.06 4.81 4.23
N ASP A 515 -11.23 5.98 4.82
CA ASP A 515 -12.24 6.17 5.83
C ASP A 515 -13.60 6.36 5.12
N LEU A 516 -14.42 5.31 5.17
CA LEU A 516 -15.69 5.27 4.47
C LEU A 516 -16.67 6.27 5.07
N GLY A 517 -17.30 7.06 4.22
CA GLY A 517 -18.13 8.18 4.62
C GLY A 517 -17.40 9.52 4.59
N GLY A 518 -16.08 9.51 4.62
CA GLY A 518 -15.19 10.65 4.84
C GLY A 518 -14.86 10.83 6.31
N PHE A 519 -13.58 11.20 6.60
CA PHE A 519 -13.10 11.38 7.97
C PHE A 519 -13.49 12.75 8.52
N SER A 520 -13.20 13.83 7.78
CA SER A 520 -13.37 15.21 8.24
C SER A 520 -14.42 15.96 7.43
N GLY A 521 -15.07 16.97 8.07
CA GLY A 521 -16.11 17.77 7.46
C GLY A 521 -17.48 17.53 8.12
N GLU A 522 -18.54 17.78 7.37
CA GLU A 522 -19.90 17.52 7.84
C GLU A 522 -20.21 16.02 7.82
N MET A 523 -21.19 15.61 8.61
CA MET A 523 -21.71 14.25 8.52
C MET A 523 -22.13 13.96 7.07
N PRO A 524 -21.72 12.83 6.46
CA PRO A 524 -22.06 12.50 5.08
C PRO A 524 -23.58 12.44 4.88
N SER A 525 -24.05 12.90 3.73
CA SER A 525 -25.45 12.67 3.35
C SER A 525 -25.73 11.16 3.28
N LYS A 526 -27.00 10.79 3.39
CA LYS A 526 -27.46 9.40 3.28
C LYS A 526 -26.94 8.71 2.01
N GLU A 527 -27.04 9.37 0.87
CA GLU A 527 -26.55 8.84 -0.40
C GLU A 527 -25.03 8.67 -0.38
N LEU A 528 -24.28 9.68 0.07
CA LEU A 528 -22.82 9.62 0.15
C LEU A 528 -22.34 8.47 1.05
N LEU A 529 -22.97 8.28 2.22
CA LEU A 529 -22.64 7.16 3.10
C LEU A 529 -22.87 5.81 2.41
N LEU A 530 -24.00 5.63 1.76
CA LEU A 530 -24.31 4.38 1.04
C LEU A 530 -23.32 4.14 -0.11
N ARG A 531 -22.97 5.18 -0.90
CA ARG A 531 -21.97 5.06 -1.98
C ARG A 531 -20.58 4.71 -1.45
N TRP A 532 -20.18 5.28 -0.32
CA TRP A 532 -18.94 4.87 0.36
C TRP A 532 -18.99 3.42 0.84
N ILE A 533 -20.10 2.96 1.40
CA ILE A 533 -20.24 1.55 1.83
C ILE A 533 -20.22 0.64 0.59
N GLN A 534 -20.90 0.98 -0.52
CA GLN A 534 -20.85 0.26 -1.78
C GLN A 534 -19.41 0.12 -2.30
N HIS A 535 -18.64 1.21 -2.26
CA HIS A 535 -17.22 1.20 -2.63
C HIS A 535 -16.40 0.32 -1.69
N GLY A 536 -16.58 0.49 -0.39
CA GLY A 536 -15.89 -0.24 0.67
C GLY A 536 -16.10 -1.75 0.65
N VAL A 537 -17.24 -2.24 0.12
CA VAL A 537 -17.48 -3.68 -0.08
C VAL A 537 -16.32 -4.34 -0.84
N PHE A 538 -15.65 -3.60 -1.74
CA PHE A 538 -14.56 -4.09 -2.57
C PHE A 538 -13.17 -3.60 -2.14
N GLU A 539 -13.05 -2.79 -1.09
CA GLU A 539 -11.75 -2.38 -0.56
C GLU A 539 -11.15 -3.43 0.38
N PRO A 540 -9.81 -3.57 0.43
CA PRO A 540 -9.17 -4.45 1.41
C PRO A 540 -9.54 -4.09 2.86
N ARG A 541 -9.49 -2.81 3.25
CA ARG A 541 -9.90 -2.32 4.56
C ARG A 541 -11.35 -1.79 4.48
N PHE A 542 -12.28 -2.42 5.17
CA PHE A 542 -13.69 -2.03 5.23
C PHE A 542 -13.97 -1.34 6.57
N THR A 543 -13.77 0.00 6.62
CA THR A 543 -13.83 0.76 7.87
C THR A 543 -14.57 2.09 7.70
N ILE A 544 -15.63 2.30 8.48
CA ILE A 544 -16.24 3.62 8.65
C ILE A 544 -15.51 4.32 9.80
N HIS A 545 -14.93 5.49 9.53
CA HIS A 545 -14.26 6.33 10.52
C HIS A 545 -14.58 7.78 10.30
N SER A 546 -14.78 8.55 11.39
CA SER A 546 -15.20 9.95 11.28
C SER A 546 -14.73 10.84 12.43
N TRP A 547 -14.49 12.09 12.08
CA TRP A 547 -14.39 13.23 12.97
C TRP A 547 -15.27 14.36 12.42
N ASN A 548 -16.58 14.23 12.62
CA ASN A 548 -17.56 15.18 12.07
C ASN A 548 -17.47 16.54 12.77
N ALA A 549 -17.67 17.62 12.01
CA ALA A 549 -17.58 19.00 12.49
C ALA A 549 -18.58 19.33 13.64
N ASP A 550 -19.72 18.65 13.67
CA ASP A 550 -20.76 18.78 14.70
C ASP A 550 -20.52 17.89 15.94
N GLY A 551 -19.41 17.11 15.96
CA GLY A 551 -19.10 16.15 17.02
C GLY A 551 -19.94 14.86 16.99
N SER A 552 -20.75 14.65 15.95
CA SER A 552 -21.48 13.40 15.75
C SER A 552 -20.55 12.27 15.30
N ALA A 553 -21.08 11.05 15.30
CA ALA A 553 -20.38 9.86 14.78
C ALA A 553 -21.06 9.36 13.52
N THR A 554 -20.31 9.17 12.44
CA THR A 554 -20.78 8.42 11.26
C THR A 554 -20.70 6.93 11.57
N MET A 555 -21.83 6.24 11.50
CA MET A 555 -21.96 4.81 11.79
C MET A 555 -22.86 4.15 10.74
N PRO A 556 -22.82 2.82 10.57
CA PRO A 556 -23.72 2.11 9.66
C PRO A 556 -25.20 2.47 9.87
N TRP A 557 -25.59 2.77 11.09
CA TRP A 557 -26.96 3.10 11.51
C TRP A 557 -27.25 4.60 11.61
N SER A 558 -26.42 5.44 11.00
CA SER A 558 -26.65 6.91 11.01
C SER A 558 -27.96 7.32 10.40
N TYR A 559 -28.47 6.52 9.46
CA TYR A 559 -29.76 6.72 8.79
C TYR A 559 -30.64 5.46 8.94
N PRO A 560 -31.52 5.41 9.96
CA PRO A 560 -32.33 4.23 10.25
C PRO A 560 -33.20 3.77 9.09
N GLU A 561 -33.65 4.69 8.23
CA GLU A 561 -34.52 4.41 7.09
C GLU A 561 -33.85 3.64 5.93
N VAL A 562 -32.52 3.50 5.95
CA VAL A 562 -31.76 2.73 4.94
C VAL A 562 -31.03 1.53 5.50
N MET A 563 -31.40 1.11 6.70
CA MET A 563 -30.75 -0.05 7.36
C MET A 563 -30.83 -1.33 6.54
N ASP A 564 -31.93 -1.57 5.80
CA ASP A 564 -32.04 -2.74 4.91
C ASP A 564 -30.94 -2.72 3.83
N SER A 565 -30.61 -1.54 3.29
CA SER A 565 -29.53 -1.37 2.31
C SER A 565 -28.15 -1.60 2.95
N VAL A 566 -27.94 -1.09 4.16
CA VAL A 566 -26.72 -1.33 4.93
C VAL A 566 -26.53 -2.82 5.19
N HIS A 567 -27.56 -3.52 5.65
CA HIS A 567 -27.52 -4.97 5.85
C HIS A 567 -27.16 -5.70 4.54
N ALA A 568 -27.81 -5.37 3.44
CA ALA A 568 -27.54 -6.01 2.14
C ALA A 568 -26.08 -5.83 1.68
N LEU A 569 -25.48 -4.66 1.95
CA LEU A 569 -24.07 -4.39 1.61
C LEU A 569 -23.10 -5.11 2.55
N PHE A 570 -23.38 -5.18 3.83
CA PHE A 570 -22.59 -5.94 4.80
C PHE A 570 -22.66 -7.45 4.50
N ASP A 571 -23.84 -7.95 4.13
CA ASP A 571 -24.04 -9.33 3.69
C ASP A 571 -23.26 -9.61 2.40
N GLN A 572 -23.26 -8.66 1.46
CA GLN A 572 -22.43 -8.77 0.24
C GLN A 572 -20.94 -8.82 0.57
N ARG A 573 -20.46 -7.99 1.50
CA ARG A 573 -19.07 -8.07 1.98
C ARG A 573 -18.76 -9.43 2.58
N LYS A 574 -19.62 -9.93 3.49
CA LYS A 574 -19.46 -11.22 4.12
C LYS A 574 -19.43 -12.34 3.09
N ALA A 575 -20.34 -12.32 2.13
CA ALA A 575 -20.38 -13.32 1.06
C ALA A 575 -19.06 -13.39 0.27
N LEU A 576 -18.37 -12.26 0.10
CA LEU A 576 -17.10 -12.18 -0.62
C LEU A 576 -15.87 -12.52 0.23
N LEU A 577 -15.96 -12.62 1.56
CA LEU A 577 -14.78 -12.85 2.42
C LEU A 577 -13.95 -14.10 2.06
N PRO A 578 -14.53 -15.27 1.68
CA PRO A 578 -13.72 -16.41 1.24
C PRO A 578 -12.90 -16.10 -0.02
N TYR A 579 -13.46 -15.34 -0.97
CA TYR A 579 -12.76 -14.88 -2.15
C TYR A 579 -11.67 -13.87 -1.79
N TYR A 580 -11.97 -12.89 -0.93
CA TYR A 580 -11.01 -11.92 -0.43
C TYR A 580 -9.79 -12.57 0.20
N TYR A 581 -10.01 -13.46 1.14
CA TYR A 581 -8.92 -14.06 1.90
C TYR A 581 -8.06 -14.98 1.04
N SER A 582 -8.67 -15.79 0.20
CA SER A 582 -7.96 -16.62 -0.78
C SER A 582 -7.16 -15.75 -1.78
N THR A 583 -7.73 -14.63 -2.23
CA THR A 583 -7.04 -13.69 -3.13
C THR A 583 -5.91 -12.95 -2.40
N ALA A 584 -6.09 -12.58 -1.13
CA ALA A 584 -5.04 -11.96 -0.31
C ALA A 584 -3.85 -12.91 -0.13
N TYR A 585 -4.09 -14.19 0.10
CA TYR A 585 -3.03 -15.20 0.13
C TYR A 585 -2.27 -15.26 -1.22
N ARG A 586 -2.99 -15.29 -2.35
CA ARG A 586 -2.36 -15.26 -3.67
C ARG A 586 -1.59 -13.96 -3.92
N SER A 587 -2.12 -12.82 -3.48
CA SER A 587 -1.44 -11.52 -3.56
C SER A 587 -0.07 -11.57 -2.90
N VAL A 588 0.02 -12.15 -1.72
CA VAL A 588 1.28 -12.31 -0.98
C VAL A 588 2.24 -13.28 -1.67
N GLN A 589 1.72 -14.40 -2.22
CA GLN A 589 2.58 -15.42 -2.85
C GLN A 589 3.10 -14.99 -4.22
N GLU A 590 2.26 -14.34 -5.02
CA GLU A 590 2.51 -14.05 -6.43
C GLU A 590 2.85 -12.57 -6.68
N GLU A 591 2.85 -11.73 -5.64
CA GLU A 591 3.00 -10.26 -5.75
C GLU A 591 1.97 -9.65 -6.70
N LEU A 592 0.70 -9.97 -6.49
CA LEU A 592 -0.43 -9.44 -7.24
C LEU A 592 -1.21 -8.45 -6.39
N PRO A 593 -1.62 -7.28 -6.91
CA PRO A 593 -2.50 -6.40 -6.16
C PRO A 593 -3.85 -7.06 -5.88
N LEU A 594 -4.36 -6.84 -4.67
CA LEU A 594 -5.68 -7.34 -4.29
C LEU A 594 -6.79 -6.60 -5.05
N GLN A 595 -6.65 -5.29 -5.22
CA GLN A 595 -7.50 -4.45 -6.05
C GLN A 595 -6.63 -3.72 -7.07
N ALA A 596 -7.05 -3.63 -8.33
CA ALA A 596 -6.26 -2.98 -9.37
C ALA A 596 -7.10 -2.38 -10.49
N PRO A 597 -6.66 -1.29 -11.14
CA PRO A 597 -7.30 -0.77 -12.33
C PRO A 597 -7.13 -1.75 -13.50
N LEU A 598 -8.09 -1.77 -14.41
CA LEU A 598 -8.07 -2.66 -15.57
C LEU A 598 -6.80 -2.50 -16.43
N CYS A 599 -6.29 -1.27 -16.52
CA CYS A 599 -5.10 -0.96 -17.32
C CYS A 599 -3.81 -1.64 -16.85
N LEU A 600 -3.76 -2.22 -15.65
CA LEU A 600 -2.61 -3.04 -15.21
C LEU A 600 -2.52 -4.34 -15.99
N TYR A 601 -3.66 -4.96 -16.25
CA TYR A 601 -3.75 -6.32 -16.83
C TYR A 601 -4.05 -6.34 -18.32
N TYR A 602 -4.67 -5.28 -18.85
CA TYR A 602 -5.14 -5.21 -20.22
C TYR A 602 -4.60 -3.97 -20.95
N ASP A 603 -4.15 -4.16 -22.17
CA ASP A 603 -3.67 -3.07 -23.05
C ASP A 603 -4.74 -2.62 -24.07
N ASP A 604 -5.99 -2.90 -23.76
CA ASP A 604 -7.12 -2.52 -24.61
C ASP A 604 -7.25 -0.97 -24.65
N ARG A 605 -7.35 -0.42 -25.86
CA ARG A 605 -7.39 1.04 -26.06
C ARG A 605 -8.66 1.71 -25.50
N GLN A 606 -9.71 0.95 -25.27
CA GLN A 606 -10.96 1.44 -24.68
C GLN A 606 -10.88 1.57 -23.16
N ILE A 607 -9.87 1.00 -22.51
CA ILE A 607 -9.65 1.12 -21.08
C ILE A 607 -8.99 2.45 -20.78
N HIS A 608 -9.71 3.31 -20.07
CA HIS A 608 -9.16 4.55 -19.53
C HIS A 608 -8.58 4.30 -18.12
N PRO A 609 -7.44 4.89 -17.76
CA PRO A 609 -6.87 4.74 -16.41
C PRO A 609 -7.80 5.16 -15.28
N ASP A 610 -8.66 6.15 -15.53
CA ASP A 610 -9.63 6.70 -14.57
C ASP A 610 -11.04 6.09 -14.72
N ASP A 611 -11.17 4.92 -15.32
CA ASP A 611 -12.42 4.18 -15.32
C ASP A 611 -12.86 3.83 -13.90
N PRO A 612 -14.16 3.93 -13.57
CA PRO A 612 -14.66 3.51 -12.25
C PRO A 612 -14.65 2.00 -12.06
N ALA A 613 -14.31 1.24 -13.11
CA ALA A 613 -14.20 -0.21 -13.10
C ALA A 613 -12.79 -0.67 -12.67
N PHE A 614 -12.76 -1.70 -11.86
CA PHE A 614 -11.53 -2.29 -11.33
C PHE A 614 -11.67 -3.80 -11.16
N LEU A 615 -10.55 -4.47 -10.99
CA LEU A 615 -10.51 -5.88 -10.61
C LEU A 615 -10.26 -6.00 -9.11
N LEU A 616 -11.00 -6.90 -8.46
CA LEU A 616 -10.66 -7.50 -7.18
C LEU A 616 -10.06 -8.89 -7.47
N GLY A 617 -8.78 -9.06 -7.17
CA GLY A 617 -8.01 -10.20 -7.69
C GLY A 617 -7.94 -10.16 -9.23
N ARG A 618 -8.04 -11.35 -9.85
CA ARG A 618 -8.08 -11.49 -11.31
C ARG A 618 -9.46 -11.85 -11.83
N ASP A 619 -10.36 -12.25 -10.95
CA ASP A 619 -11.56 -12.97 -11.35
C ASP A 619 -12.85 -12.17 -11.15
N LEU A 620 -12.84 -11.12 -10.33
CA LEU A 620 -14.00 -10.26 -10.10
C LEU A 620 -13.76 -8.86 -10.68
N LEU A 621 -14.63 -8.42 -11.59
CA LEU A 621 -14.69 -7.05 -12.11
C LEU A 621 -15.90 -6.34 -11.51
N ALA A 622 -15.66 -5.25 -10.80
CA ALA A 622 -16.67 -4.37 -10.23
C ALA A 622 -16.50 -2.94 -10.73
N ALA A 623 -17.55 -2.16 -10.61
CA ALA A 623 -17.52 -0.71 -10.81
C ALA A 623 -18.47 -0.05 -9.82
N CYS A 624 -18.08 1.12 -9.30
CA CYS A 624 -18.86 1.86 -8.33
C CYS A 624 -19.35 3.18 -8.92
N VAL A 625 -20.53 3.62 -8.48
CA VAL A 625 -21.02 4.96 -8.78
C VAL A 625 -20.29 5.96 -7.89
N LEU A 626 -19.58 6.90 -8.50
CA LEU A 626 -18.74 7.89 -7.83
C LEU A 626 -19.31 9.31 -7.85
N ASP A 627 -20.46 9.50 -8.45
CA ASP A 627 -21.14 10.79 -8.61
C ASP A 627 -22.48 10.85 -7.90
N GLN A 628 -22.80 12.02 -7.37
CA GLN A 628 -24.07 12.27 -6.71
C GLN A 628 -25.25 12.17 -7.70
N GLY A 629 -26.30 11.48 -7.28
CA GLY A 629 -27.55 11.35 -8.03
C GLY A 629 -27.46 10.46 -9.27
N MET A 630 -26.32 9.82 -9.51
CA MET A 630 -26.16 8.85 -10.60
C MET A 630 -26.51 7.45 -10.12
N GLU A 631 -27.12 6.66 -10.98
CA GLU A 631 -27.42 5.23 -10.74
C GLU A 631 -27.06 4.35 -11.92
N ASP A 632 -26.83 4.94 -13.08
CA ASP A 632 -26.48 4.23 -14.31
C ASP A 632 -25.02 4.52 -14.69
N ILE A 633 -24.25 3.46 -14.93
CA ILE A 633 -22.85 3.54 -15.39
C ILE A 633 -22.62 2.58 -16.55
N GLU A 634 -21.66 2.92 -17.38
CA GLU A 634 -21.16 2.04 -18.43
C GLU A 634 -19.87 1.37 -17.98
N VAL A 635 -19.79 0.04 -18.16
CA VAL A 635 -18.64 -0.77 -17.80
C VAL A 635 -18.12 -1.48 -19.03
N TYR A 636 -16.86 -1.21 -19.38
CA TYR A 636 -16.20 -1.94 -20.46
C TYR A 636 -15.68 -3.29 -19.93
N LEU A 637 -16.07 -4.36 -20.57
CA LEU A 637 -15.57 -5.71 -20.32
C LEU A 637 -14.33 -5.96 -21.19
N PRO A 638 -13.14 -6.15 -20.62
CA PRO A 638 -11.91 -6.33 -21.38
C PRO A 638 -11.99 -7.43 -22.42
N SER A 639 -11.41 -7.18 -23.61
CA SER A 639 -11.40 -8.12 -24.71
C SER A 639 -10.55 -9.37 -24.43
N GLY A 640 -10.84 -10.47 -25.11
CA GLY A 640 -10.13 -11.75 -24.97
C GLY A 640 -10.59 -12.61 -23.79
N GLU A 641 -11.53 -12.13 -22.99
CA GLU A 641 -12.08 -12.83 -21.83
C GLU A 641 -13.57 -13.16 -22.03
N ILE A 642 -14.07 -14.09 -21.22
CA ILE A 642 -15.50 -14.33 -21.01
C ILE A 642 -15.86 -13.83 -19.62
N TRP A 643 -16.99 -13.14 -19.54
CA TRP A 643 -17.48 -12.56 -18.28
C TRP A 643 -18.87 -13.09 -17.96
N TYR A 644 -19.12 -13.39 -16.71
CA TYR A 644 -20.41 -13.87 -16.22
C TYR A 644 -21.02 -12.89 -15.23
N LYS A 645 -22.30 -12.62 -15.38
CA LYS A 645 -23.09 -11.87 -14.41
C LYS A 645 -24.47 -12.49 -14.31
N ASP A 646 -24.87 -12.89 -13.11
CA ASP A 646 -26.14 -13.57 -12.84
C ASP A 646 -26.30 -14.85 -13.71
N ASP A 647 -27.31 -14.90 -14.52
CA ASP A 647 -27.65 -15.98 -15.47
C ASP A 647 -27.12 -15.74 -16.90
N ARG A 648 -26.24 -14.75 -17.09
CA ARG A 648 -25.77 -14.32 -18.41
C ARG A 648 -24.26 -14.48 -18.57
N CYS A 649 -23.89 -14.81 -19.80
CA CYS A 649 -22.51 -14.87 -20.26
C CYS A 649 -22.28 -13.76 -21.29
N TYR A 650 -21.15 -13.05 -21.16
CA TYR A 650 -20.75 -11.94 -22.03
C TYR A 650 -19.38 -12.24 -22.63
N THR A 651 -19.25 -12.03 -23.94
CA THR A 651 -17.93 -11.97 -24.57
C THR A 651 -17.31 -10.61 -24.28
N GLY A 652 -16.03 -10.58 -23.88
CA GLY A 652 -15.30 -9.32 -23.69
C GLY A 652 -15.18 -8.50 -25.00
N GLY A 653 -14.71 -7.28 -24.88
CA GLY A 653 -14.61 -6.30 -25.98
C GLY A 653 -15.90 -5.49 -26.18
N GLN A 654 -16.78 -5.44 -25.20
CA GLN A 654 -18.04 -4.68 -25.24
C GLN A 654 -18.27 -3.87 -23.97
N THR A 655 -19.06 -2.81 -24.08
CA THR A 655 -19.55 -2.01 -22.96
C THR A 655 -20.94 -2.49 -22.54
N VAL A 656 -21.16 -2.60 -21.23
CA VAL A 656 -22.43 -3.03 -20.62
C VAL A 656 -22.93 -1.94 -19.68
N ALA A 657 -24.18 -1.53 -19.83
CA ALA A 657 -24.82 -0.63 -18.90
C ALA A 657 -25.20 -1.38 -17.61
N LEU A 658 -24.88 -0.81 -16.46
CA LEU A 658 -25.28 -1.27 -15.15
C LEU A 658 -26.14 -0.22 -14.45
N HIS A 659 -27.25 -0.64 -13.86
CA HIS A 659 -28.04 0.16 -12.94
C HIS A 659 -27.69 -0.20 -11.50
N ILE A 660 -27.19 0.78 -10.73
CA ILE A 660 -26.71 0.60 -9.35
C ILE A 660 -27.39 1.66 -8.49
N PRO A 661 -28.58 1.40 -7.97
CA PRO A 661 -29.25 2.34 -7.07
C PRO A 661 -28.46 2.53 -5.78
N ALA A 662 -28.52 3.72 -5.18
CA ALA A 662 -27.80 4.00 -3.94
C ALA A 662 -28.18 3.04 -2.81
N THR A 663 -29.39 2.53 -2.81
CA THR A 663 -29.92 1.58 -1.82
C THR A 663 -29.70 0.12 -2.19
N GLY A 664 -29.07 -0.18 -3.35
CA GLY A 664 -28.84 -1.53 -3.82
C GLY A 664 -27.42 -2.06 -3.48
N THR A 665 -27.24 -3.37 -3.65
CA THR A 665 -25.93 -3.98 -3.71
C THR A 665 -25.24 -3.65 -5.04
N VAL A 666 -23.93 -3.78 -5.09
CA VAL A 666 -23.13 -3.50 -6.29
C VAL A 666 -23.03 -4.78 -7.13
N PRO A 667 -23.56 -4.80 -8.35
CA PRO A 667 -23.38 -5.92 -9.26
C PRO A 667 -21.92 -6.01 -9.71
N TYR A 668 -21.45 -7.24 -9.93
CA TYR A 668 -20.10 -7.51 -10.41
C TYR A 668 -20.11 -8.60 -11.49
N PHE A 669 -19.06 -8.63 -12.27
CA PHE A 669 -18.80 -9.70 -13.24
C PHE A 669 -17.74 -10.65 -12.71
N VAL A 670 -17.91 -11.93 -12.99
CA VAL A 670 -16.91 -12.96 -12.71
C VAL A 670 -16.30 -13.43 -14.02
N ARG A 671 -14.97 -13.49 -14.08
CA ARG A 671 -14.23 -13.94 -15.24
C ARG A 671 -14.43 -15.44 -15.49
N GLY A 672 -14.59 -15.83 -16.73
CA GLY A 672 -14.52 -17.25 -17.14
C GLY A 672 -13.13 -17.83 -16.90
N GLY A 673 -13.08 -19.11 -16.55
CA GLY A 673 -11.83 -19.79 -16.19
C GLY A 673 -11.48 -19.67 -14.70
N CYS A 674 -12.48 -19.55 -13.83
CA CYS A 674 -12.28 -19.59 -12.38
C CYS A 674 -13.32 -20.45 -11.65
N VAL A 675 -12.97 -20.85 -10.43
CA VAL A 675 -13.88 -21.42 -9.43
C VAL A 675 -13.99 -20.41 -8.30
N PHE A 676 -15.15 -19.79 -8.19
CA PHE A 676 -15.36 -18.62 -7.34
C PHE A 676 -16.03 -19.01 -6.00
N PRO A 677 -15.35 -18.78 -4.86
CA PRO A 677 -15.89 -19.09 -3.55
C PRO A 677 -16.78 -17.96 -3.03
N LEU A 678 -17.96 -18.28 -2.51
CA LEU A 678 -18.85 -17.38 -1.81
C LEU A 678 -19.29 -17.98 -0.48
N ASP A 679 -19.34 -17.17 0.56
CA ASP A 679 -20.03 -17.55 1.79
C ASP A 679 -21.55 -17.48 1.58
N ILE A 680 -22.21 -18.61 1.73
CA ILE A 680 -23.67 -18.76 1.69
C ILE A 680 -24.25 -19.14 3.07
N GLY A 681 -23.45 -18.98 4.12
CA GLY A 681 -23.87 -19.19 5.51
C GLY A 681 -24.83 -18.09 5.97
N PRO A 682 -25.33 -18.22 7.21
CA PRO A 682 -26.16 -17.17 7.79
C PRO A 682 -25.36 -15.86 7.89
N THR A 683 -26.05 -14.73 7.68
CA THR A 683 -25.49 -13.39 7.82
C THR A 683 -25.71 -12.85 9.23
N GLY A 684 -25.00 -11.78 9.61
CA GLY A 684 -25.12 -11.13 10.90
C GLY A 684 -23.88 -11.26 11.79
N PHE A 685 -24.02 -10.82 13.03
CA PHE A 685 -22.91 -10.71 13.99
C PHE A 685 -22.33 -12.10 14.32
N GLN A 686 -21.04 -12.29 14.03
CA GLN A 686 -20.26 -13.50 14.33
C GLN A 686 -20.93 -14.82 13.90
N LYS A 687 -21.58 -14.82 12.73
CA LYS A 687 -22.21 -16.03 12.20
C LYS A 687 -21.18 -16.91 11.46
N PRO A 688 -21.31 -18.24 11.58
CA PRO A 688 -20.39 -19.16 10.92
C PRO A 688 -20.49 -19.09 9.39
N SER A 689 -19.36 -19.30 8.73
CA SER A 689 -19.26 -19.36 7.27
C SER A 689 -19.64 -20.74 6.73
N ARG A 690 -20.24 -20.75 5.53
CA ARG A 690 -20.46 -21.96 4.72
C ARG A 690 -20.13 -21.64 3.26
N VAL A 691 -18.98 -22.10 2.78
CA VAL A 691 -18.47 -21.73 1.45
C VAL A 691 -19.07 -22.61 0.37
N GLN A 692 -19.57 -21.98 -0.70
CA GLN A 692 -19.97 -22.60 -1.95
C GLN A 692 -19.03 -22.17 -3.07
N PHE A 693 -18.65 -23.11 -3.93
CA PHE A 693 -17.75 -22.91 -5.05
C PHE A 693 -18.56 -22.94 -6.35
N THR A 694 -18.61 -21.82 -7.06
CA THR A 694 -19.27 -21.73 -8.37
C THR A 694 -18.22 -21.79 -9.48
N VAL A 695 -18.34 -22.76 -10.39
CA VAL A 695 -17.48 -22.88 -11.57
C VAL A 695 -18.01 -21.93 -12.64
N TYR A 696 -17.12 -21.04 -13.11
CA TYR A 696 -17.32 -20.17 -14.27
C TYR A 696 -16.44 -20.65 -15.41
N PRO A 697 -16.94 -21.48 -16.32
CA PRO A 697 -16.12 -22.18 -17.27
C PRO A 697 -15.67 -21.29 -18.44
N ILE A 698 -14.68 -21.78 -19.19
CA ILE A 698 -14.34 -21.28 -20.52
C ILE A 698 -15.11 -22.07 -21.59
N ALA A 699 -15.05 -21.61 -22.84
CA ALA A 699 -15.77 -22.28 -23.94
C ALA A 699 -15.29 -23.73 -24.12
N ASP A 700 -14.00 -23.93 -24.23
CA ASP A 700 -13.34 -25.24 -24.37
C ASP A 700 -11.92 -25.20 -23.80
N GLY A 701 -11.39 -26.33 -23.34
CA GLY A 701 -10.04 -26.46 -22.81
C GLY A 701 -10.00 -26.73 -21.31
N THR A 702 -8.84 -26.50 -20.71
CA THR A 702 -8.59 -26.77 -19.28
C THR A 702 -8.02 -25.54 -18.58
N PHE A 703 -8.47 -25.28 -17.36
CA PHE A 703 -7.90 -24.25 -16.50
C PHE A 703 -7.73 -24.74 -15.07
N GLN A 704 -6.95 -24.01 -14.28
CA GLN A 704 -6.82 -24.23 -12.84
C GLN A 704 -7.28 -22.98 -12.05
N SER A 705 -7.91 -23.23 -10.91
CA SER A 705 -8.27 -22.23 -9.92
C SER A 705 -7.82 -22.70 -8.55
N ARG A 706 -7.35 -21.79 -7.72
CA ARG A 706 -6.83 -22.09 -6.37
C ARG A 706 -7.68 -21.44 -5.32
N TYR A 707 -7.94 -22.16 -4.24
CA TYR A 707 -8.59 -21.66 -3.04
C TYR A 707 -7.72 -21.93 -1.83
N PHE A 708 -7.57 -20.90 -0.99
CA PHE A 708 -6.84 -20.99 0.28
C PHE A 708 -7.74 -20.57 1.44
N ASP A 709 -7.64 -21.30 2.54
CA ASP A 709 -8.22 -20.93 3.84
C ASP A 709 -7.42 -21.59 4.99
N ASP A 710 -7.38 -20.92 6.15
CA ASP A 710 -6.69 -21.39 7.35
C ASP A 710 -7.46 -20.99 8.62
N ASP A 711 -6.82 -21.04 9.80
CA ASP A 711 -7.41 -20.58 11.05
C ASP A 711 -7.67 -19.06 11.12
N GLY A 712 -7.15 -18.29 10.17
CA GLY A 712 -7.34 -16.85 10.05
C GLY A 712 -6.42 -15.99 10.91
N HIS A 713 -5.58 -16.53 11.79
CA HIS A 713 -4.81 -15.71 12.74
C HIS A 713 -3.39 -16.20 13.03
N THR A 714 -3.07 -17.49 12.86
CA THR A 714 -1.71 -18.02 13.17
C THR A 714 -0.86 -18.20 11.91
N TYR A 715 0.40 -18.53 12.12
CA TYR A 715 1.32 -18.94 11.05
C TYR A 715 1.28 -20.46 10.75
N ALA A 716 0.37 -21.22 11.35
CA ALA A 716 0.27 -22.69 11.20
C ALA A 716 0.09 -23.14 9.74
N TYR A 717 -0.46 -22.26 8.87
CA TYR A 717 -0.57 -22.52 7.44
C TYR A 717 0.78 -22.74 6.74
N ARG A 718 1.88 -22.20 7.29
CA ARG A 718 3.24 -22.39 6.74
C ARG A 718 3.72 -23.83 6.89
N ASP A 719 3.18 -24.53 7.89
CA ASP A 719 3.46 -25.95 8.18
C ASP A 719 2.41 -26.88 7.53
N GLY A 720 1.53 -26.34 6.70
CA GLY A 720 0.51 -27.08 5.96
C GLY A 720 -0.86 -27.18 6.65
N HIS A 721 -1.03 -26.61 7.85
CA HIS A 721 -2.31 -26.59 8.56
C HIS A 721 -3.29 -25.57 7.93
N CYS A 722 -3.77 -25.92 6.75
CA CYS A 722 -4.65 -25.08 5.95
C CYS A 722 -5.43 -25.90 4.92
N VAL A 723 -6.40 -25.26 4.27
CA VAL A 723 -6.94 -25.70 2.99
C VAL A 723 -6.13 -24.97 1.90
N ASP A 724 -5.48 -25.72 1.02
CA ASP A 724 -4.81 -25.22 -0.19
C ASP A 724 -5.29 -26.05 -1.37
N ALA A 725 -6.48 -25.73 -1.84
CA ALA A 725 -7.17 -26.54 -2.85
C ALA A 725 -6.91 -26.02 -4.27
N VAL A 726 -6.55 -26.95 -5.16
CA VAL A 726 -6.42 -26.69 -6.60
C VAL A 726 -7.57 -27.40 -7.31
N PHE A 727 -8.40 -26.61 -7.97
CA PHE A 727 -9.44 -27.09 -8.86
C PHE A 727 -8.89 -27.15 -10.29
N THR A 728 -8.84 -28.33 -10.87
CA THR A 728 -8.53 -28.51 -12.30
C THR A 728 -9.85 -28.76 -13.03
N VAL A 729 -10.19 -27.85 -13.93
CA VAL A 729 -11.49 -27.85 -14.63
C VAL A 729 -11.25 -28.06 -16.12
N ALA A 730 -11.83 -29.14 -16.66
CA ALA A 730 -11.84 -29.43 -18.09
C ALA A 730 -13.22 -29.13 -18.67
N CYS A 731 -13.27 -28.25 -19.65
CA CYS A 731 -14.48 -27.82 -20.36
C CYS A 731 -14.53 -28.48 -21.73
N ALA A 732 -15.65 -29.11 -22.06
CA ALA A 732 -15.95 -29.68 -23.39
C ALA A 732 -17.36 -29.22 -23.82
N ALA A 733 -17.78 -29.58 -25.03
CA ALA A 733 -19.04 -29.13 -25.61
C ALA A 733 -20.26 -29.32 -24.68
N ASP A 734 -20.37 -30.51 -24.04
CA ASP A 734 -21.54 -30.89 -23.26
C ASP A 734 -21.24 -31.07 -21.75
N THR A 735 -19.96 -31.02 -21.36
CA THR A 735 -19.55 -31.33 -19.98
C THR A 735 -18.53 -30.36 -19.44
N VAL A 736 -18.61 -30.12 -18.11
CA VAL A 736 -17.58 -29.45 -17.29
C VAL A 736 -17.16 -30.42 -16.21
N THR A 737 -15.92 -30.89 -16.29
CA THR A 737 -15.36 -31.86 -15.34
C THR A 737 -14.46 -31.16 -14.35
N VAL A 738 -14.67 -31.35 -13.04
CA VAL A 738 -13.88 -30.74 -11.97
C VAL A 738 -13.17 -31.83 -11.18
N GLN A 739 -11.87 -31.68 -11.02
CA GLN A 739 -11.04 -32.45 -10.09
C GLN A 739 -10.50 -31.51 -9.01
N VAL A 740 -10.46 -31.98 -7.77
CA VAL A 740 -10.01 -31.18 -6.61
C VAL A 740 -8.86 -31.91 -5.93
N GLU A 741 -7.74 -31.21 -5.78
CA GLU A 741 -6.59 -31.63 -4.99
C GLU A 741 -6.42 -30.64 -3.82
N ASN A 742 -6.52 -31.10 -2.57
CA ASN A 742 -6.14 -30.30 -1.42
C ASN A 742 -4.71 -30.62 -1.00
N ARG A 743 -3.84 -29.63 -1.00
CA ARG A 743 -2.41 -29.74 -0.65
C ARG A 743 -2.14 -29.49 0.82
N GLY A 744 -3.09 -28.84 1.53
CA GLY A 744 -3.06 -28.70 2.97
C GLY A 744 -3.58 -29.96 3.69
N ASP A 745 -3.37 -30.00 4.99
CA ASP A 745 -3.80 -31.13 5.83
C ASP A 745 -5.21 -30.97 6.43
N THR A 746 -5.80 -29.77 6.33
CA THR A 746 -7.17 -29.53 6.79
C THR A 746 -8.17 -30.24 5.88
N PRO A 747 -9.09 -31.07 6.43
CA PRO A 747 -10.10 -31.75 5.62
C PRO A 747 -10.93 -30.77 4.78
N PHE A 748 -11.08 -31.05 3.50
CA PHE A 748 -11.79 -30.21 2.57
C PHE A 748 -12.77 -30.99 1.70
N ALA A 749 -14.05 -30.67 1.80
CA ALA A 749 -15.12 -31.24 0.98
C ALA A 749 -15.95 -30.11 0.36
N PRO A 750 -15.56 -29.58 -0.83
CA PRO A 750 -16.18 -28.40 -1.40
C PRO A 750 -17.60 -28.68 -1.92
N ASN A 751 -18.52 -27.74 -1.62
CA ASN A 751 -19.84 -27.70 -2.27
C ASN A 751 -19.70 -26.98 -3.62
N ILE A 752 -19.66 -27.75 -4.72
CA ILE A 752 -19.40 -27.24 -6.06
C ILE A 752 -20.68 -27.21 -6.88
N ARG A 753 -20.90 -26.09 -7.57
CA ARG A 753 -21.96 -25.96 -8.59
C ARG A 753 -21.41 -25.31 -9.86
N LEU A 754 -22.14 -25.48 -10.96
CA LEU A 754 -21.93 -24.72 -12.18
C LEU A 754 -22.69 -23.40 -12.12
N THR A 755 -22.20 -22.34 -12.77
CA THR A 755 -22.93 -21.08 -12.91
C THR A 755 -24.28 -21.32 -13.61
N PRO A 756 -25.36 -20.63 -13.23
CA PRO A 756 -26.65 -20.76 -13.92
C PRO A 756 -26.61 -20.37 -15.40
N ALA A 757 -25.63 -19.56 -15.80
CA ALA A 757 -25.43 -19.14 -17.20
C ALA A 757 -24.85 -20.24 -18.09
N ASP A 758 -24.47 -21.39 -17.54
CA ASP A 758 -23.91 -22.53 -18.29
C ASP A 758 -24.76 -23.78 -18.07
N HIS A 759 -25.20 -24.39 -19.15
CA HIS A 759 -26.14 -25.52 -19.14
C HIS A 759 -25.48 -26.87 -19.37
N ARG A 760 -24.15 -26.94 -19.45
CA ARG A 760 -23.39 -28.19 -19.57
C ARG A 760 -23.54 -29.06 -18.33
N GLN A 761 -23.31 -30.35 -18.48
CA GLN A 761 -23.33 -31.29 -17.35
C GLN A 761 -22.08 -31.11 -16.49
N LEU A 762 -22.28 -30.83 -15.19
CA LEU A 762 -21.19 -30.82 -14.20
C LEU A 762 -20.85 -32.26 -13.77
N ILE A 763 -19.57 -32.61 -13.87
CA ILE A 763 -19.00 -33.89 -13.40
C ILE A 763 -17.92 -33.58 -12.36
N ILE A 764 -18.05 -34.07 -11.13
CA ILE A 764 -17.07 -33.96 -10.06
C ILE A 764 -16.37 -35.30 -9.90
N LYS A 765 -15.02 -35.32 -9.97
CA LYS A 765 -14.17 -36.52 -9.87
C LYS A 765 -13.35 -36.54 -8.62
#